data_34cfdade654c0f994e284bbd679a0aa4
#
_entry.id   34cfdade654c0f994e284bbd679a0aa4
#
_cell.length_a   1.000
_cell.length_b   1.000
_cell.length_c   1.000
_cell.angle_alpha   90.00
_cell.angle_beta   90.00
_cell.angle_gamma   90.00
#
_symmetry.space_group_name_H-M   'P 1'
#
loop_
_entity.id
_entity.type
_entity.pdbx_description
1 polymer ?
#
loop_
_entity_poly.entity_id
_entity_poly.type
_entity_poly.pdbx_seq_one_letter_code
_entity_poly.pdbx_strand_id
1 'polypeptide(L)'
;MRCANLYFGVGVDVVARDCCPAPSCQAFPFNAEPETCDAELFGAGVDICHELDDRFGRPRSQVLSQRDVPGLTRAVIPLLAARGVTALSIGANTFSASADVPPIYRWRDPASNTSVIAMQNPGGYGDRLTLTTDGSAHALHLMFNGDNAGGHSPAQVAARHAELAKRFPNARVSGATWNSYIDAITADGSAARLPEVDKEEGDTWVYGVQQDLYKTAAFRAIMRARRRCIAELGYPICGGNASAAIANSTRFALKLSEHTWGFNWGYMDEVHYTNTDLAYALANVEGFATTQNGWREQRAYVAHAVGALAAAGAADVGASRLLELTKEELAAVTRPTEPTPTAPASGWTTVDPTKRITDLPRFANVAWNATAGGIGSLTTKEQGHDYARGRGGSFGQYQYQTLTENDFWVFMNETLKVQRDVAFGKKNLTNNANVTSGFWAGTLSGMWSKKAAGGDTDEGVDSFLQRVDMDAHLHGYYGAPSRVWTLFEFSRATATVNISVTLVNKTTTRLPEAHWVDFEVAVPVTPNDDVVSGTAGTPAPPPVCDSWSLSKLGSSLCASDVSLFGSTHIHAVSDSDAEHGSVSISGRGGADAAAVTFRLTTYDAALLSLECVHSVISLHCRPLSTPLCSHADSFALLSIPMPVPFRLFTRYKTAFPNPVHKDLDKGRAAEQAYICLCNNFWTTNYPNWYPFMEGDEDAIFRFQLQLS
;
A
#
# COMPACT_ATOMS: atom_id res chain seq x y z
N MET A 1 -8.17 30.14 -2.75
CA MET A 1 -8.16 28.74 -2.31
C MET A 1 -8.16 28.73 -0.79
N ARG A 2 -9.25 28.29 -0.18
CA ARG A 2 -9.27 28.04 1.27
C ARG A 2 -8.53 26.72 1.47
N CYS A 3 -7.42 26.74 2.22
CA CYS A 3 -6.81 25.50 2.73
C CYS A 3 -7.86 24.86 3.64
N ALA A 4 -8.53 23.83 3.13
CA ALA A 4 -9.43 23.03 3.92
C ALA A 4 -8.59 22.22 4.91
N ASN A 5 -8.81 22.47 6.19
CA ASN A 5 -8.42 21.66 7.34
C ASN A 5 -6.94 21.30 7.46
N LEU A 6 -6.11 22.29 7.68
CA LEU A 6 -4.80 22.11 8.31
C LEU A 6 -5.00 22.00 9.82
N TYR A 7 -4.87 20.81 10.35
CA TYR A 7 -4.89 20.57 11.79
C TYR A 7 -3.57 20.98 12.41
N PHE A 8 -3.64 21.98 13.28
CA PHE A 8 -2.50 22.55 13.97
C PHE A 8 -2.24 21.85 15.30
N GLY A 9 -1.02 21.37 15.47
CA GLY A 9 -0.44 21.43 16.80
C GLY A 9 -0.11 22.90 17.08
N VAL A 10 -0.95 23.62 17.81
CA VAL A 10 -0.77 25.05 18.03
C VAL A 10 0.21 25.25 19.17
N GLY A 11 1.47 25.54 18.84
CA GLY A 11 2.27 26.40 19.68
C GLY A 11 2.00 27.84 19.26
N VAL A 12 1.30 28.59 20.07
CA VAL A 12 1.20 30.05 19.90
C VAL A 12 2.28 30.69 20.74
N ASP A 13 3.34 31.16 20.10
CA ASP A 13 4.22 32.16 20.71
C ASP A 13 3.43 33.46 20.81
N VAL A 14 2.90 33.76 22.00
CA VAL A 14 2.34 35.06 22.29
C VAL A 14 3.50 36.00 22.61
N VAL A 15 4.24 36.41 21.59
CA VAL A 15 4.97 37.66 21.61
C VAL A 15 4.10 38.65 20.85
N ALA A 16 3.49 39.58 21.58
CA ALA A 16 2.72 40.68 21.03
C ALA A 16 3.62 41.53 20.13
N ARG A 17 3.63 41.23 18.86
CA ARG A 17 3.88 42.10 17.70
C ARG A 17 3.62 41.28 16.42
N ASP A 18 2.63 41.77 15.69
CA ASP A 18 2.16 41.35 14.39
C ASP A 18 1.06 40.26 14.40
N CYS A 19 -0.13 40.75 14.11
CA CYS A 19 -1.35 40.00 13.97
C CYS A 19 -1.24 38.93 12.91
N CYS A 20 -1.65 37.71 13.25
CA CYS A 20 -1.82 36.53 12.43
C CYS A 20 -0.52 35.94 11.84
N PRO A 21 0.12 34.96 12.50
CA PRO A 21 1.00 34.08 11.79
C PRO A 21 0.17 33.31 10.77
N ALA A 22 0.49 33.46 9.49
CA ALA A 22 -0.09 32.62 8.45
C ALA A 22 0.11 31.14 8.81
N PRO A 23 -0.85 30.24 8.52
CA PRO A 23 -0.74 28.83 8.86
C PRO A 23 0.54 28.24 8.27
N SER A 24 1.37 27.58 9.09
CA SER A 24 2.49 26.80 8.58
C SER A 24 1.95 25.54 7.92
N CYS A 25 2.41 25.22 6.71
CA CYS A 25 2.29 23.89 6.20
C CYS A 25 3.12 22.96 7.10
N GLN A 26 2.60 21.80 7.39
CA GLN A 26 3.44 20.68 7.82
C GLN A 26 4.22 20.20 6.59
N ALA A 27 5.27 19.40 6.76
CA ALA A 27 6.12 19.00 5.65
C ALA A 27 5.43 18.12 4.58
N PHE A 28 4.13 17.86 4.69
CA PHE A 28 3.31 17.23 3.65
C PHE A 28 1.90 17.85 3.65
N PRO A 29 1.23 18.02 2.50
CA PRO A 29 0.04 18.88 2.40
C PRO A 29 -1.23 18.32 3.03
N PHE A 30 -1.32 17.03 3.30
CA PHE A 30 -2.50 16.35 3.87
C PHE A 30 -2.14 14.96 4.39
N ASN A 31 -3.07 14.29 5.08
CA ASN A 31 -2.92 12.89 5.44
C ASN A 31 -3.09 12.02 4.19
N ALA A 32 -2.18 11.08 3.98
CA ALA A 32 -2.12 10.30 2.76
C ALA A 32 -1.71 8.85 3.04
N GLU A 33 -1.89 8.02 2.01
CA GLU A 33 -1.30 6.70 1.87
C GLU A 33 -0.01 6.83 1.04
N PRO A 34 1.13 7.23 1.61
CA PRO A 34 2.33 7.53 0.83
C PRO A 34 2.89 6.30 0.12
N GLU A 35 2.58 5.10 0.60
CA GLU A 35 2.98 3.84 -0.03
C GLU A 35 2.38 3.65 -1.43
N THR A 36 1.33 4.39 -1.76
CA THR A 36 0.72 4.39 -3.09
C THR A 36 1.42 5.30 -4.08
N CYS A 37 2.27 6.20 -3.60
CA CYS A 37 3.08 7.12 -4.41
C CYS A 37 4.39 6.46 -4.88
N ASP A 38 4.99 7.02 -5.93
CA ASP A 38 6.41 6.85 -6.18
C ASP A 38 7.24 7.94 -5.48
N ALA A 39 8.56 7.78 -5.49
CA ALA A 39 9.48 8.69 -4.80
C ALA A 39 9.39 10.12 -5.33
N GLU A 40 9.17 10.29 -6.66
CA GLU A 40 9.08 11.60 -7.29
C GLU A 40 7.84 12.34 -6.81
N LEU A 41 6.68 11.68 -6.88
CA LEU A 41 5.40 12.31 -6.51
C LEU A 41 5.31 12.59 -5.01
N PHE A 42 5.80 11.67 -4.16
CA PHE A 42 5.87 11.91 -2.72
C PHE A 42 6.78 13.11 -2.41
N GLY A 43 7.97 13.15 -3.05
CA GLY A 43 8.89 14.27 -2.91
C GLY A 43 8.29 15.61 -3.33
N ALA A 44 7.54 15.62 -4.45
CA ALA A 44 6.83 16.83 -4.90
C ALA A 44 5.79 17.31 -3.89
N GLY A 45 5.17 16.41 -3.11
CA GLY A 45 4.28 16.77 -2.00
C GLY A 45 5.00 17.54 -0.90
N VAL A 46 6.20 17.12 -0.51
CA VAL A 46 7.05 17.86 0.46
C VAL A 46 7.46 19.22 -0.11
N ASP A 47 7.87 19.25 -1.38
CA ASP A 47 8.33 20.47 -2.06
C ASP A 47 7.22 21.54 -2.14
N ILE A 48 5.94 21.16 -2.32
CA ILE A 48 4.78 22.08 -2.26
C ILE A 48 4.72 22.79 -0.90
N CYS A 49 4.96 22.10 0.20
CA CYS A 49 4.95 22.72 1.53
C CYS A 49 6.12 23.67 1.72
N HIS A 50 7.31 23.30 1.27
CA HIS A 50 8.49 24.17 1.31
C HIS A 50 8.29 25.43 0.46
N GLU A 51 7.67 25.34 -0.72
CA GLU A 51 7.32 26.51 -1.52
C GLU A 51 6.37 27.48 -0.82
N LEU A 52 5.40 26.94 -0.07
CA LEU A 52 4.50 27.75 0.73
C LEU A 52 5.24 28.42 1.89
N ASP A 53 6.12 27.71 2.59
CA ASP A 53 6.95 28.30 3.64
C ASP A 53 7.84 29.42 3.09
N ASP A 54 8.53 29.18 1.98
CA ASP A 54 9.38 30.18 1.30
C ASP A 54 8.55 31.39 0.84
N ARG A 55 7.37 31.16 0.23
CA ARG A 55 6.46 32.21 -0.24
C ARG A 55 5.99 33.12 0.89
N PHE A 56 5.79 32.58 2.07
CA PHE A 56 5.34 33.33 3.24
C PHE A 56 6.49 33.76 4.16
N GLY A 57 7.75 33.60 3.73
CA GLY A 57 8.95 34.00 4.49
C GLY A 57 9.10 33.26 5.81
N ARG A 58 8.72 31.98 5.87
CA ARG A 58 8.76 31.14 7.07
C ARG A 58 9.91 30.15 7.02
N PRO A 59 10.44 29.74 8.18
CA PRO A 59 11.31 28.57 8.22
C PRO A 59 10.60 27.35 7.64
N ARG A 60 11.30 26.58 6.81
CA ARG A 60 10.75 25.35 6.25
C ARG A 60 10.39 24.37 7.36
N SER A 61 9.26 23.73 7.18
CA SER A 61 8.75 22.74 8.14
C SER A 61 9.67 21.53 8.20
N GLN A 62 10.16 21.21 9.40
CA GLN A 62 11.03 20.06 9.63
C GLN A 62 10.25 18.80 10.04
N VAL A 63 8.95 18.90 10.26
CA VAL A 63 8.12 17.80 10.77
C VAL A 63 6.97 17.49 9.82
N LEU A 64 6.94 16.25 9.35
CA LEU A 64 5.75 15.72 8.69
C LEU A 64 4.76 15.27 9.77
N SER A 65 3.51 15.71 9.68
CA SER A 65 2.46 15.24 10.56
C SER A 65 1.42 14.45 9.78
N GLN A 66 1.14 13.24 10.26
CA GLN A 66 0.10 12.35 9.76
C GLN A 66 -0.93 12.14 10.87
N ARG A 67 -2.19 12.29 10.56
CA ARG A 67 -3.30 12.00 11.45
C ARG A 67 -4.26 11.05 10.75
N ASP A 68 -4.99 10.28 11.53
CA ASP A 68 -5.93 9.27 11.07
C ASP A 68 -5.24 7.97 10.63
N VAL A 69 -4.51 7.99 9.53
CA VAL A 69 -3.72 6.87 9.01
C VAL A 69 -2.76 6.36 10.10
N PRO A 70 -2.80 5.06 10.45
CA PRO A 70 -2.14 4.55 11.64
C PRO A 70 -0.63 4.36 11.54
N GLY A 71 -0.06 4.50 10.37
CA GLY A 71 1.37 4.29 10.15
C GLY A 71 1.90 4.90 8.86
N LEU A 72 3.13 4.59 8.55
CA LEU A 72 3.85 4.96 7.33
C LEU A 72 4.85 3.86 6.98
N THR A 73 5.26 3.81 5.72
CA THR A 73 6.41 2.99 5.31
C THR A 73 7.74 3.64 5.70
N ARG A 74 8.71 2.83 6.13
CA ARG A 74 10.10 3.26 6.38
C ARG A 74 10.76 3.90 5.14
N ALA A 75 10.30 3.53 3.95
CA ALA A 75 10.81 4.07 2.69
C ALA A 75 10.67 5.60 2.53
N VAL A 76 9.85 6.27 3.33
CA VAL A 76 9.77 7.74 3.34
C VAL A 76 11.00 8.40 3.96
N ILE A 77 11.75 7.70 4.84
CA ILE A 77 12.85 8.29 5.63
C ILE A 77 13.93 8.94 4.75
N PRO A 78 14.51 8.26 3.75
CA PRO A 78 15.53 8.88 2.90
C PRO A 78 14.97 10.06 2.10
N LEU A 79 13.71 10.02 1.68
CA LEU A 79 13.06 11.09 0.93
C LEU A 79 12.83 12.34 1.78
N LEU A 80 12.45 12.15 3.04
CA LEU A 80 12.28 13.21 4.03
C LEU A 80 13.63 13.85 4.39
N ALA A 81 14.63 13.01 4.72
CA ALA A 81 15.97 13.45 5.07
C ALA A 81 16.62 14.27 3.95
N ALA A 82 16.49 13.83 2.69
CA ALA A 82 17.00 14.56 1.52
C ALA A 82 16.37 15.95 1.34
N ARG A 83 15.22 16.21 1.97
CA ARG A 83 14.51 17.50 1.92
C ARG A 83 14.60 18.29 3.24
N GLY A 84 15.45 17.85 4.18
CA GLY A 84 15.62 18.53 5.48
C GLY A 84 14.43 18.34 6.44
N VAL A 85 13.55 17.39 6.18
CA VAL A 85 12.52 16.97 7.12
C VAL A 85 13.13 15.96 8.08
N THR A 86 13.31 16.37 9.34
CA THR A 86 14.09 15.64 10.34
C THR A 86 13.22 14.88 11.34
N ALA A 87 11.91 15.10 11.31
CA ALA A 87 11.00 14.42 12.21
C ALA A 87 9.64 14.16 11.56
N LEU A 88 8.90 13.23 12.16
CA LEU A 88 7.50 12.95 11.82
C LEU A 88 6.67 12.74 13.09
N SER A 89 5.36 12.96 12.98
CA SER A 89 4.40 12.74 14.04
C SER A 89 3.18 12.01 13.50
N ILE A 90 2.91 10.84 14.04
CA ILE A 90 1.76 10.01 13.69
C ILE A 90 0.76 10.04 14.83
N GLY A 91 -0.49 10.39 14.53
CA GLY A 91 -1.64 10.27 15.43
C GLY A 91 -2.64 9.31 14.83
N ALA A 92 -2.57 8.04 15.24
CA ALA A 92 -3.39 6.98 14.68
C ALA A 92 -4.88 7.16 15.02
N ASN A 93 -5.76 6.82 14.09
CA ASN A 93 -7.19 6.68 14.36
C ASN A 93 -7.41 5.79 15.58
N THR A 94 -8.28 6.21 16.51
CA THR A 94 -8.47 5.52 17.81
C THR A 94 -9.01 4.10 17.68
N PHE A 95 -9.59 3.75 16.54
CA PHE A 95 -10.12 2.41 16.26
C PHE A 95 -9.13 1.51 15.55
N SER A 96 -8.02 2.06 15.03
CA SER A 96 -7.00 1.31 14.29
C SER A 96 -5.87 0.85 15.19
N ALA A 97 -5.26 -0.27 14.83
CA ALA A 97 -4.01 -0.69 15.41
C ALA A 97 -2.88 0.22 14.93
N SER A 98 -1.94 0.54 15.79
CA SER A 98 -0.74 1.29 15.47
C SER A 98 0.50 0.47 15.83
N ALA A 99 1.66 0.84 15.29
CA ALA A 99 2.91 0.17 15.58
C ALA A 99 3.20 0.10 17.09
N ASP A 100 3.78 -1.00 17.55
CA ASP A 100 4.23 -1.18 18.92
C ASP A 100 5.65 -0.60 19.06
N VAL A 101 5.72 0.70 19.15
CA VAL A 101 6.96 1.48 19.22
C VAL A 101 6.93 2.45 20.40
N PRO A 102 8.08 2.94 20.86
CA PRO A 102 8.13 4.00 21.87
C PRO A 102 7.39 5.26 21.41
N PRO A 103 6.83 6.08 22.33
CA PRO A 103 6.12 7.31 21.98
C PRO A 103 6.97 8.33 21.22
N ILE A 104 8.31 8.30 21.43
CA ILE A 104 9.30 9.06 20.67
C ILE A 104 10.56 8.21 20.51
N TYR A 105 11.07 8.12 19.28
CA TYR A 105 12.21 7.26 18.93
C TYR A 105 12.91 7.79 17.68
N ARG A 106 14.09 7.24 17.41
CA ARG A 106 14.82 7.44 16.16
C ARG A 106 14.43 6.32 15.21
N TRP A 107 13.73 6.66 14.14
CA TRP A 107 13.37 5.70 13.09
C TRP A 107 14.43 5.74 12.00
N ARG A 108 15.14 4.64 11.84
CA ARG A 108 16.28 4.53 10.94
C ARG A 108 15.97 3.63 9.75
N ASP A 109 16.35 4.06 8.56
CA ASP A 109 16.45 3.20 7.39
C ASP A 109 17.87 2.64 7.25
N PRO A 110 18.07 1.31 7.48
CA PRO A 110 19.41 0.72 7.42
C PRO A 110 20.05 0.81 6.03
N ALA A 111 19.23 0.75 4.95
CA ALA A 111 19.75 0.75 3.59
C ALA A 111 20.39 2.08 3.20
N SER A 112 19.77 3.19 3.52
CA SER A 112 20.32 4.54 3.27
C SER A 112 21.15 5.07 4.40
N ASN A 113 21.17 4.40 5.57
CA ASN A 113 21.77 4.87 6.81
C ASN A 113 21.27 6.27 7.23
N THR A 114 20.04 6.59 6.91
CA THR A 114 19.38 7.85 7.31
C THR A 114 18.38 7.59 8.42
N SER A 115 18.03 8.62 9.18
CA SER A 115 17.04 8.52 10.25
C SER A 115 16.27 9.81 10.43
N VAL A 116 15.06 9.69 10.98
CA VAL A 116 14.21 10.80 11.44
C VAL A 116 13.80 10.55 12.89
N ILE A 117 13.43 11.61 13.62
CA ILE A 117 12.79 11.47 14.93
C ILE A 117 11.31 11.19 14.68
N ALA A 118 10.79 10.08 15.19
CA ALA A 118 9.40 9.71 15.07
C ALA A 118 8.67 9.88 16.40
N MET A 119 7.47 10.42 16.35
CA MET A 119 6.57 10.62 17.47
C MET A 119 5.27 9.89 17.18
N GLN A 120 4.99 8.82 17.92
CA GLN A 120 3.84 7.95 17.70
C GLN A 120 2.82 8.10 18.81
N ASN A 121 1.58 8.39 18.45
CA ASN A 121 0.45 8.34 19.36
C ASN A 121 -0.54 7.24 18.96
N PRO A 122 -0.49 6.08 19.59
CA PRO A 122 -1.40 4.96 19.28
C PRO A 122 -2.82 5.14 19.82
N GLY A 123 -3.05 6.16 20.65
CA GLY A 123 -4.32 6.39 21.32
C GLY A 123 -5.18 7.50 20.72
N GLY A 124 -4.87 7.96 19.53
CA GLY A 124 -5.58 9.04 18.85
C GLY A 124 -4.65 10.11 18.29
N TYR A 125 -5.16 11.32 18.09
CA TYR A 125 -4.45 12.38 17.38
C TYR A 125 -3.47 13.18 18.24
N GLY A 126 -3.38 12.90 19.52
CA GLY A 126 -2.39 13.46 20.42
C GLY A 126 -2.95 14.43 21.47
N ASP A 127 -4.26 14.61 21.60
CA ASP A 127 -4.78 15.48 22.69
C ASP A 127 -4.27 14.97 24.05
N ARG A 128 -3.72 15.91 24.82
CA ARG A 128 -3.15 15.68 26.16
C ARG A 128 -1.93 14.76 26.22
N LEU A 129 -1.38 14.32 25.09
CA LEU A 129 -0.13 13.58 25.05
C LEU A 129 1.03 14.50 25.47
N THR A 130 1.85 14.05 26.41
CA THR A 130 3.09 14.69 26.77
C THR A 130 4.27 13.81 26.36
N LEU A 131 5.07 14.28 25.43
CA LEU A 131 6.29 13.63 24.96
C LEU A 131 7.45 14.11 25.79
N THR A 132 8.20 13.18 26.34
CA THR A 132 9.42 13.42 27.11
C THR A 132 10.54 12.58 26.54
N THR A 133 11.76 13.09 26.65
CA THR A 133 12.98 12.40 26.21
C THR A 133 13.94 12.31 27.41
N ASP A 134 14.52 11.14 27.62
CA ASP A 134 15.39 10.90 28.74
C ASP A 134 16.59 11.86 28.75
N GLY A 135 16.79 12.51 29.91
CA GLY A 135 17.85 13.50 30.12
C GLY A 135 17.60 14.85 29.42
N SER A 136 16.42 15.08 28.81
CA SER A 136 16.05 16.41 28.31
C SER A 136 15.38 17.25 29.38
N ALA A 137 15.67 18.55 29.38
CA ALA A 137 14.90 19.54 30.12
C ALA A 137 13.60 19.97 29.42
N HIS A 138 13.37 19.47 28.22
CA HIS A 138 12.23 19.86 27.37
C HIS A 138 11.21 18.73 27.26
N ALA A 139 9.91 19.11 27.26
CA ALA A 139 8.80 18.22 26.99
C ALA A 139 7.81 18.92 26.06
N LEU A 140 7.19 18.17 25.16
CA LEU A 140 6.13 18.68 24.28
C LEU A 140 4.77 18.16 24.73
N HIS A 141 3.87 19.07 25.06
CA HIS A 141 2.48 18.73 25.35
C HIS A 141 1.59 19.08 24.16
N LEU A 142 0.95 18.07 23.58
CA LEU A 142 0.08 18.25 22.42
C LEU A 142 -1.29 18.75 22.85
N MET A 143 -1.77 19.80 22.16
CA MET A 143 -3.11 20.35 22.32
C MET A 143 -3.88 20.09 21.02
N PHE A 144 -4.57 18.99 20.93
CA PHE A 144 -5.46 18.66 19.83
C PHE A 144 -6.91 18.87 20.25
N ASN A 145 -7.72 19.51 19.41
CA ASN A 145 -9.10 19.89 19.80
C ASN A 145 -10.16 18.83 19.41
N GLY A 146 -9.74 17.72 18.87
CA GLY A 146 -10.62 16.64 18.43
C GLY A 146 -10.68 16.51 16.91
N ASP A 147 -11.27 15.41 16.45
CA ASP A 147 -11.42 15.11 15.05
C ASP A 147 -12.36 16.09 14.37
N ASN A 148 -11.97 16.62 13.21
CA ASN A 148 -12.72 17.60 12.44
C ASN A 148 -13.16 18.86 13.21
N ALA A 149 -12.58 19.13 14.39
CA ALA A 149 -12.84 20.29 15.18
C ALA A 149 -12.01 21.49 14.72
N GLY A 150 -12.51 22.68 14.97
CA GLY A 150 -11.79 23.94 14.73
C GLY A 150 -10.66 24.16 15.75
N GLY A 151 -9.92 25.25 15.59
CA GLY A 151 -8.88 25.66 16.54
C GLY A 151 -9.45 25.96 17.95
N HIS A 152 -8.59 25.89 18.95
CA HIS A 152 -8.94 26.30 20.32
C HIS A 152 -9.28 27.77 20.40
N SER A 153 -10.29 28.09 21.20
CA SER A 153 -10.55 29.51 21.58
C SER A 153 -9.44 30.02 22.52
N PRO A 154 -9.22 31.36 22.61
CA PRO A 154 -8.28 31.92 23.54
C PRO A 154 -8.49 31.50 25.00
N ALA A 155 -9.75 31.35 25.40
CA ALA A 155 -10.12 30.87 26.74
C ALA A 155 -9.68 29.40 26.97
N GLN A 156 -9.86 28.53 25.98
CA GLN A 156 -9.42 27.14 26.03
C GLN A 156 -7.88 27.05 26.10
N VAL A 157 -7.16 27.88 25.34
CA VAL A 157 -5.70 27.96 25.41
C VAL A 157 -5.25 28.39 26.80
N ALA A 158 -5.83 29.48 27.36
CA ALA A 158 -5.51 29.96 28.70
C ALA A 158 -5.81 28.92 29.77
N ALA A 159 -6.95 28.24 29.69
CA ALA A 159 -7.31 27.15 30.63
C ALA A 159 -6.31 26.00 30.57
N ARG A 160 -5.87 25.61 29.38
CA ARG A 160 -4.86 24.54 29.22
C ARG A 160 -3.51 24.95 29.79
N HIS A 161 -3.06 26.21 29.56
CA HIS A 161 -1.85 26.71 30.20
C HIS A 161 -1.92 26.69 31.73
N ALA A 162 -3.05 27.09 32.32
CA ALA A 162 -3.27 27.05 33.76
C ALA A 162 -3.26 25.58 34.30
N GLU A 163 -3.89 24.65 33.58
CA GLU A 163 -3.86 23.21 33.89
C GLU A 163 -2.42 22.67 33.92
N LEU A 164 -1.65 22.96 32.87
CA LEU A 164 -0.26 22.52 32.76
C LEU A 164 0.63 23.14 33.82
N ALA A 165 0.48 24.44 34.12
CA ALA A 165 1.21 25.10 35.21
C ALA A 165 0.90 24.47 36.58
N LYS A 166 -0.34 24.05 36.82
CA LYS A 166 -0.74 23.33 38.04
C LYS A 166 -0.15 21.91 38.06
N ARG A 167 -0.18 21.20 36.94
CA ARG A 167 0.33 19.82 36.81
C ARG A 167 1.85 19.76 36.93
N PHE A 168 2.55 20.76 36.41
CA PHE A 168 4.00 20.84 36.35
C PHE A 168 4.48 22.17 36.99
N PRO A 169 4.38 22.32 38.32
CA PRO A 169 4.63 23.61 38.99
C PRO A 169 6.07 24.13 38.87
N ASN A 170 7.01 23.23 38.55
CA ASN A 170 8.42 23.58 38.38
C ASN A 170 8.80 23.77 36.90
N ALA A 171 7.87 23.63 35.97
CA ALA A 171 8.11 23.81 34.56
C ALA A 171 7.66 25.19 34.08
N ARG A 172 8.41 25.79 33.16
CA ARG A 172 7.97 26.93 32.38
C ARG A 172 7.12 26.43 31.23
N VAL A 173 5.83 26.74 31.22
CA VAL A 173 4.91 26.41 30.14
C VAL A 173 4.87 27.58 29.14
N SER A 174 5.14 27.29 27.88
CA SER A 174 5.08 28.26 26.78
C SER A 174 4.46 27.64 25.54
N GLY A 175 3.95 28.45 24.61
CA GLY A 175 3.60 27.99 23.28
C GLY A 175 4.85 27.45 22.57
N ALA A 176 4.66 26.41 21.75
CA ALA A 176 5.72 25.78 20.99
C ALA A 176 5.23 25.32 19.63
N THR A 177 6.13 25.17 18.68
CA THR A 177 5.92 24.51 17.39
C THR A 177 6.64 23.15 17.41
N TRP A 178 6.30 22.29 16.47
CA TRP A 178 7.03 21.04 16.26
C TRP A 178 8.53 21.31 16.05
N ASN A 179 8.87 22.27 15.16
CA ASN A 179 10.26 22.63 14.89
C ASN A 179 10.99 23.04 16.18
N SER A 180 10.39 23.91 16.99
CA SER A 180 11.04 24.40 18.22
C SER A 180 11.30 23.30 19.24
N TYR A 181 10.45 22.28 19.31
CA TYR A 181 10.68 21.12 20.17
C TYR A 181 11.83 20.23 19.64
N ILE A 182 11.81 19.93 18.34
CA ILE A 182 12.88 19.13 17.71
C ILE A 182 14.23 19.84 17.83
N ASP A 183 14.28 21.16 17.62
CA ASP A 183 15.47 21.97 17.80
C ASP A 183 15.98 21.92 19.25
N ALA A 184 15.08 22.01 20.23
CA ALA A 184 15.44 21.98 21.65
C ALA A 184 16.04 20.65 22.09
N ILE A 185 15.42 19.50 21.76
CA ILE A 185 15.95 18.17 22.11
C ILE A 185 17.20 17.80 21.32
N THR A 186 17.40 18.42 20.14
CA THR A 186 18.64 18.26 19.37
C THR A 186 19.77 19.08 20.00
N ALA A 187 19.50 20.31 20.38
CA ALA A 187 20.50 21.22 20.97
C ALA A 187 20.99 20.73 22.36
N ASP A 188 20.12 20.13 23.18
CA ASP A 188 20.52 19.57 24.48
C ASP A 188 21.12 18.16 24.38
N GLY A 189 21.22 17.60 23.17
CA GLY A 189 21.80 16.29 22.89
C GLY A 189 20.89 15.10 23.28
N SER A 190 19.67 15.33 23.76
CA SER A 190 18.76 14.24 24.16
C SER A 190 18.22 13.45 22.96
N ALA A 191 18.08 14.10 21.80
CA ALA A 191 17.71 13.42 20.55
C ALA A 191 18.67 12.29 20.16
N ALA A 192 19.95 12.36 20.56
CA ALA A 192 20.94 11.32 20.30
C ALA A 192 20.74 10.07 21.18
N ARG A 193 19.97 10.18 22.27
CA ARG A 193 19.70 9.10 23.24
C ARG A 193 18.34 8.42 23.03
N LEU A 194 17.59 8.85 22.03
CA LEU A 194 16.32 8.21 21.69
C LEU A 194 16.52 6.72 21.34
N PRO A 195 15.61 5.84 21.75
CA PRO A 195 15.63 4.46 21.32
C PRO A 195 15.59 4.39 19.80
N GLU A 196 16.31 3.45 19.22
CA GLU A 196 16.35 3.25 17.76
C GLU A 196 15.37 2.15 17.33
N VAL A 197 14.64 2.41 16.27
CA VAL A 197 13.74 1.46 15.57
C VAL A 197 14.20 1.42 14.12
N ASP A 198 14.45 0.24 13.57
CA ASP A 198 14.90 0.01 12.20
C ASP A 198 13.92 -0.87 11.38
N LYS A 199 12.77 -1.16 11.95
CA LYS A 199 11.75 -2.00 11.34
C LYS A 199 10.75 -1.19 10.52
N GLU A 200 10.13 -1.87 9.54
CA GLU A 200 8.99 -1.34 8.82
C GLU A 200 7.78 -1.24 9.76
N GLU A 201 7.16 -0.08 9.83
CA GLU A 201 5.93 0.09 10.59
C GLU A 201 4.70 -0.27 9.75
N GLY A 202 4.69 0.19 8.52
CA GLY A 202 3.59 -0.02 7.59
C GLY A 202 2.31 0.69 8.02
N ASP A 203 1.26 0.42 7.27
CA ASP A 203 -0.07 0.96 7.49
C ASP A 203 -1.14 -0.08 7.20
N THR A 204 -2.05 -0.30 8.13
CA THR A 204 -3.15 -1.26 7.95
C THR A 204 -4.25 -0.75 7.01
N TRP A 205 -4.30 0.55 6.73
CA TRP A 205 -5.30 1.14 5.85
C TRP A 205 -5.03 0.90 4.36
N VAL A 206 -3.82 0.47 4.01
CA VAL A 206 -3.49 0.09 2.63
C VAL A 206 -4.43 -0.98 2.04
N TYR A 207 -5.08 -1.79 2.88
CA TYR A 207 -6.09 -2.76 2.41
C TYR A 207 -7.21 -2.11 1.59
N GLY A 208 -7.58 -0.86 1.93
CA GLY A 208 -8.62 -0.11 1.24
C GLY A 208 -8.23 0.42 -0.14
N VAL A 209 -6.94 0.55 -0.40
CA VAL A 209 -6.43 1.18 -1.64
C VAL A 209 -6.96 0.49 -2.89
N GLN A 210 -7.11 -0.85 -2.86
CA GLN A 210 -7.55 -1.62 -4.01
C GLN A 210 -9.08 -1.82 -4.09
N GLN A 211 -9.87 -1.06 -3.33
CA GLN A 211 -11.34 -1.08 -3.46
C GLN A 211 -11.81 -0.33 -4.72
N ASP A 212 -11.12 0.74 -5.12
CA ASP A 212 -11.34 1.41 -6.40
C ASP A 212 -10.17 1.12 -7.36
N LEU A 213 -10.27 0.02 -8.06
CA LEU A 213 -9.24 -0.45 -8.98
C LEU A 213 -8.96 0.52 -10.14
N TYR A 214 -9.98 1.23 -10.65
CA TYR A 214 -9.79 2.21 -11.73
C TYR A 214 -9.03 3.44 -11.26
N LYS A 215 -9.36 3.97 -10.08
CA LYS A 215 -8.61 5.07 -9.48
C LYS A 215 -7.15 4.69 -9.27
N THR A 216 -6.90 3.50 -8.71
CA THR A 216 -5.55 3.00 -8.42
C THR A 216 -4.75 2.77 -9.71
N ALA A 217 -5.34 2.10 -10.70
CA ALA A 217 -4.68 1.87 -11.99
C ALA A 217 -4.36 3.17 -12.72
N ALA A 218 -5.30 4.13 -12.74
CA ALA A 218 -5.10 5.44 -13.36
C ALA A 218 -4.05 6.27 -12.62
N PHE A 219 -4.01 6.21 -11.29
CA PHE A 219 -2.99 6.88 -10.49
C PHE A 219 -1.58 6.36 -10.82
N ARG A 220 -1.42 5.04 -10.89
CA ARG A 220 -0.16 4.39 -11.28
C ARG A 220 0.23 4.74 -12.72
N ALA A 221 -0.74 4.83 -13.63
CA ALA A 221 -0.52 5.28 -15.01
C ALA A 221 0.04 6.72 -15.07
N ILE A 222 -0.50 7.65 -14.29
CA ILE A 222 0.01 9.02 -14.17
C ILE A 222 1.46 9.01 -13.68
N MET A 223 1.79 8.23 -12.63
CA MET A 223 3.15 8.15 -12.12
C MET A 223 4.12 7.59 -13.17
N ARG A 224 3.74 6.54 -13.91
CA ARG A 224 4.56 6.01 -15.02
C ARG A 224 4.83 7.07 -16.10
N ALA A 225 3.79 7.81 -16.50
CA ALA A 225 3.94 8.89 -17.47
C ALA A 225 4.92 9.97 -17.00
N ARG A 226 4.86 10.35 -15.72
CA ARG A 226 5.78 11.32 -15.12
C ARG A 226 7.22 10.83 -15.17
N ARG A 227 7.48 9.59 -14.75
CA ARG A 227 8.83 8.99 -14.80
C ARG A 227 9.37 8.91 -16.24
N ARG A 228 8.51 8.50 -17.19
CA ARG A 228 8.88 8.47 -18.62
C ARG A 228 9.27 9.86 -19.13
N CYS A 229 8.48 10.89 -18.79
CA CYS A 229 8.79 12.26 -19.16
C CYS A 229 10.14 12.71 -18.56
N ILE A 230 10.39 12.43 -17.29
CA ILE A 230 11.65 12.77 -16.62
C ILE A 230 12.83 12.01 -17.24
N ALA A 231 12.65 10.74 -17.57
CA ALA A 231 13.69 9.94 -18.23
C ALA A 231 14.03 10.47 -19.63
N GLU A 232 13.03 10.94 -20.37
CA GLU A 232 13.20 11.44 -21.74
C GLU A 232 13.74 12.88 -21.81
N LEU A 233 13.24 13.79 -20.95
CA LEU A 233 13.50 15.24 -21.04
C LEU A 233 14.24 15.82 -19.83
N GLY A 234 14.41 15.04 -18.77
CA GLY A 234 15.05 15.44 -17.54
C GLY A 234 14.11 16.10 -16.52
N TYR A 235 14.51 16.01 -15.24
CA TYR A 235 13.76 16.55 -14.12
C TYR A 235 13.49 18.07 -14.20
N PRO A 236 14.41 18.93 -14.70
CA PRO A 236 14.14 20.35 -14.83
C PRO A 236 12.98 20.71 -15.78
N ILE A 237 12.61 19.79 -16.69
CA ILE A 237 11.56 19.99 -17.70
C ILE A 237 10.25 19.30 -17.29
N CYS A 238 10.34 18.14 -16.65
CA CYS A 238 9.20 17.26 -16.34
C CYS A 238 8.94 17.09 -14.84
N GLY A 239 9.82 17.57 -13.96
CA GLY A 239 9.67 17.44 -12.50
C GLY A 239 8.47 18.24 -11.94
N GLY A 240 8.11 17.97 -10.70
CA GLY A 240 6.85 18.40 -10.08
C GLY A 240 6.47 19.87 -10.20
N ASN A 241 7.46 20.78 -10.35
CA ASN A 241 7.27 22.24 -10.41
C ASN A 241 7.89 22.86 -11.66
N ALA A 242 8.25 22.08 -12.67
CA ALA A 242 8.93 22.57 -13.89
C ALA A 242 8.14 23.66 -14.62
N SER A 243 6.81 23.59 -14.58
CA SER A 243 5.92 24.62 -15.09
C SER A 243 4.63 24.72 -14.27
N ALA A 244 3.86 25.79 -14.43
CA ALA A 244 2.58 25.97 -13.76
C ALA A 244 1.56 24.85 -14.10
N ALA A 245 1.58 24.34 -15.33
CA ALA A 245 0.72 23.25 -15.77
C ALA A 245 1.11 21.95 -15.08
N ILE A 246 2.41 21.61 -15.05
CA ILE A 246 2.92 20.42 -14.38
C ILE A 246 2.67 20.51 -12.87
N ALA A 247 2.93 21.66 -12.25
CA ALA A 247 2.66 21.88 -10.83
C ALA A 247 1.19 21.69 -10.47
N ASN A 248 0.26 22.17 -11.29
CA ASN A 248 -1.17 21.97 -11.07
C ASN A 248 -1.57 20.50 -11.27
N SER A 249 -1.04 19.84 -12.30
CA SER A 249 -1.24 18.41 -12.51
C SER A 249 -0.73 17.58 -11.32
N THR A 250 0.44 17.92 -10.80
CA THR A 250 1.03 17.28 -9.60
C THR A 250 0.12 17.41 -8.38
N ARG A 251 -0.46 18.59 -8.14
CA ARG A 251 -1.39 18.79 -7.01
C ARG A 251 -2.63 17.92 -7.11
N PHE A 252 -3.19 17.77 -8.32
CA PHE A 252 -4.34 16.87 -8.52
C PHE A 252 -3.94 15.39 -8.43
N ALA A 253 -2.78 15.01 -8.96
CA ALA A 253 -2.28 13.65 -8.84
C ALA A 253 -2.07 13.25 -7.37
N LEU A 254 -1.47 14.13 -6.56
CA LEU A 254 -1.29 13.89 -5.12
C LEU A 254 -2.61 13.65 -4.39
N LYS A 255 -3.72 14.30 -4.79
CA LYS A 255 -5.03 14.06 -4.18
C LYS A 255 -5.54 12.62 -4.34
N LEU A 256 -5.00 11.86 -5.28
CA LEU A 256 -5.35 10.45 -5.45
C LEU A 256 -4.78 9.55 -4.33
N SER A 257 -3.77 10.01 -3.59
CA SER A 257 -3.21 9.33 -2.41
C SER A 257 -3.80 9.81 -1.08
N GLU A 258 -4.73 10.76 -1.09
CA GLU A 258 -5.40 11.25 0.12
C GLU A 258 -6.24 10.11 0.74
N HIS A 259 -6.26 10.03 2.07
CA HIS A 259 -6.77 8.86 2.81
C HIS A 259 -8.29 8.71 2.88
N THR A 260 -9.06 9.75 2.57
CA THR A 260 -10.55 9.73 2.62
C THR A 260 -11.14 9.51 1.23
N TRP A 261 -11.22 8.29 0.79
CA TRP A 261 -11.59 7.91 -0.58
C TRP A 261 -13.08 8.06 -0.94
N GLY A 262 -13.64 9.24 -0.70
CA GLY A 262 -15.04 9.55 -1.02
C GLY A 262 -16.04 9.00 0.00
N PHE A 263 -15.61 8.87 1.25
CA PHE A 263 -16.45 8.37 2.33
C PHE A 263 -17.54 9.36 2.73
N ASN A 264 -18.75 8.83 2.98
CA ASN A 264 -19.87 9.56 3.59
C ASN A 264 -20.50 8.74 4.72
N TRP A 265 -20.38 9.22 5.94
CA TRP A 265 -20.92 8.56 7.12
C TRP A 265 -22.43 8.39 7.09
N GLY A 266 -23.16 9.33 6.45
CA GLY A 266 -24.60 9.40 6.51
C GLY A 266 -25.35 8.16 6.00
N TYR A 267 -24.77 7.41 5.05
CA TYR A 267 -25.46 6.24 4.51
C TYR A 267 -25.14 4.94 5.26
N MET A 268 -24.08 4.89 6.07
CA MET A 268 -23.63 3.68 6.76
C MET A 268 -24.69 3.13 7.73
N ASP A 269 -25.55 3.98 8.22
CA ASP A 269 -26.62 3.58 9.13
C ASP A 269 -27.85 3.02 8.41
N GLU A 270 -28.00 3.33 7.11
CA GLU A 270 -29.18 2.97 6.31
C GLU A 270 -28.97 1.72 5.45
N VAL A 271 -27.71 1.34 5.19
CA VAL A 271 -27.36 0.27 4.24
C VAL A 271 -26.65 -0.87 4.95
N HIS A 272 -27.24 -2.06 4.88
CA HIS A 272 -26.67 -3.27 5.44
C HIS A 272 -25.82 -4.04 4.45
N TYR A 273 -24.99 -4.95 4.96
CA TYR A 273 -24.10 -5.77 4.12
C TYR A 273 -24.80 -7.01 3.58
N THR A 274 -25.88 -6.78 2.80
CA THR A 274 -26.60 -7.80 2.03
C THR A 274 -26.78 -7.31 0.58
N ASN A 275 -26.85 -8.22 -0.38
CA ASN A 275 -27.09 -7.83 -1.76
C ASN A 275 -28.50 -7.29 -2.00
N THR A 276 -29.47 -7.70 -1.18
CA THR A 276 -30.84 -7.16 -1.21
C THR A 276 -30.82 -5.68 -0.81
N ASP A 277 -30.13 -5.34 0.26
CA ASP A 277 -30.02 -3.95 0.73
C ASP A 277 -29.20 -3.11 -0.24
N LEU A 278 -28.20 -3.67 -0.91
CA LEU A 278 -27.46 -2.98 -1.96
C LEU A 278 -28.38 -2.57 -3.11
N ALA A 279 -29.20 -3.48 -3.62
CA ALA A 279 -30.15 -3.17 -4.70
C ALA A 279 -31.15 -2.09 -4.27
N TYR A 280 -31.64 -2.17 -3.04
CA TYR A 280 -32.51 -1.14 -2.48
C TYR A 280 -31.80 0.22 -2.35
N ALA A 281 -30.57 0.24 -1.84
CA ALA A 281 -29.79 1.45 -1.66
C ALA A 281 -29.48 2.15 -2.98
N LEU A 282 -29.10 1.38 -4.00
CA LEU A 282 -28.87 1.90 -5.37
C LEU A 282 -30.09 2.63 -5.93
N ALA A 283 -31.28 2.12 -5.62
CA ALA A 283 -32.53 2.66 -6.17
C ALA A 283 -33.16 3.79 -5.33
N ASN A 284 -32.94 3.79 -3.99
CA ASN A 284 -33.81 4.56 -3.09
C ASN A 284 -33.07 5.38 -2.01
N VAL A 285 -31.79 5.15 -1.75
CA VAL A 285 -31.08 5.81 -0.64
C VAL A 285 -30.26 7.00 -1.14
N GLU A 286 -30.70 8.21 -0.78
CA GLU A 286 -30.03 9.46 -1.17
C GLU A 286 -28.59 9.54 -0.61
N GLY A 287 -28.36 9.11 0.62
CA GLY A 287 -27.04 9.07 1.24
C GLY A 287 -26.08 8.15 0.46
N PHE A 288 -26.59 7.07 -0.11
CA PHE A 288 -25.81 6.19 -0.98
C PHE A 288 -25.43 6.86 -2.30
N ALA A 289 -26.36 7.57 -2.93
CA ALA A 289 -26.09 8.34 -4.15
C ALA A 289 -25.03 9.44 -3.87
N THR A 290 -25.10 10.09 -2.72
CA THR A 290 -24.09 11.06 -2.27
C THR A 290 -22.71 10.41 -2.15
N THR A 291 -22.60 9.22 -1.58
CA THR A 291 -21.35 8.48 -1.49
C THR A 291 -20.81 8.10 -2.87
N GLN A 292 -21.65 7.60 -3.78
CA GLN A 292 -21.24 7.33 -5.15
C GLN A 292 -20.72 8.60 -5.87
N ASN A 293 -21.32 9.76 -5.61
CA ASN A 293 -20.82 11.03 -6.13
C ASN A 293 -19.44 11.36 -5.55
N GLY A 294 -19.21 11.11 -4.26
CA GLY A 294 -17.89 11.23 -3.64
C GLY A 294 -16.84 10.34 -4.34
N TRP A 295 -17.16 9.09 -4.69
CA TRP A 295 -16.25 8.23 -5.45
C TRP A 295 -15.98 8.77 -6.86
N ARG A 296 -17.01 9.32 -7.55
CA ARG A 296 -16.82 9.98 -8.85
C ARG A 296 -15.89 11.19 -8.74
N GLU A 297 -16.05 12.00 -7.69
CA GLU A 297 -15.17 13.15 -7.43
C GLU A 297 -13.72 12.70 -7.18
N GLN A 298 -13.50 11.62 -6.43
CA GLN A 298 -12.17 11.06 -6.23
C GLN A 298 -11.54 10.61 -7.56
N ARG A 299 -12.28 9.94 -8.42
CA ARG A 299 -11.81 9.57 -9.78
C ARG A 299 -11.58 10.79 -10.67
N ALA A 300 -12.36 11.88 -10.50
CA ALA A 300 -12.25 13.08 -11.31
C ALA A 300 -10.89 13.80 -11.14
N TYR A 301 -10.14 13.56 -10.04
CA TYR A 301 -8.78 14.08 -9.90
C TYR A 301 -7.85 13.64 -11.02
N VAL A 302 -8.06 12.46 -11.60
CA VAL A 302 -7.34 12.00 -12.81
C VAL A 302 -7.61 12.96 -13.97
N ALA A 303 -8.88 13.26 -14.24
CA ALA A 303 -9.27 14.17 -15.31
C ALA A 303 -8.78 15.61 -15.04
N HIS A 304 -8.77 16.06 -13.78
CA HIS A 304 -8.22 17.36 -13.41
C HIS A 304 -6.72 17.44 -13.63
N ALA A 305 -5.97 16.38 -13.32
CA ALA A 305 -4.53 16.31 -13.58
C ALA A 305 -4.24 16.39 -15.10
N VAL A 306 -4.97 15.63 -15.91
CA VAL A 306 -4.88 15.68 -17.37
C VAL A 306 -5.29 17.05 -17.92
N GLY A 307 -6.38 17.62 -17.41
CA GLY A 307 -6.89 18.94 -17.82
C GLY A 307 -5.90 20.07 -17.52
N ALA A 308 -5.18 19.99 -16.40
CA ALA A 308 -4.14 20.95 -16.06
C ALA A 308 -2.99 20.95 -17.09
N LEU A 309 -2.57 19.76 -17.56
CA LEU A 309 -1.56 19.64 -18.63
C LEU A 309 -2.12 20.13 -19.97
N ALA A 310 -3.36 19.81 -20.30
CA ALA A 310 -3.99 20.21 -21.54
C ALA A 310 -4.22 21.74 -21.65
N ALA A 311 -4.28 22.43 -20.53
CA ALA A 311 -4.38 23.89 -20.48
C ALA A 311 -3.04 24.61 -20.79
N ALA A 312 -1.93 23.88 -20.84
CA ALA A 312 -0.64 24.44 -21.21
C ALA A 312 -0.61 24.81 -22.70
N GLY A 313 0.06 25.89 -23.03
CA GLY A 313 0.33 26.23 -24.44
C GLY A 313 1.36 25.28 -25.05
N ALA A 314 1.38 25.17 -26.37
CA ALA A 314 2.33 24.32 -27.11
C ALA A 314 3.83 24.66 -26.85
N ALA A 315 4.10 25.85 -26.31
CA ALA A 315 5.44 26.26 -25.92
C ALA A 315 5.95 25.57 -24.64
N ASP A 316 5.07 25.00 -23.83
CA ASP A 316 5.43 24.20 -22.66
C ASP A 316 5.70 22.75 -23.09
N VAL A 317 6.96 22.50 -23.49
CA VAL A 317 7.40 21.20 -24.02
C VAL A 317 7.22 20.08 -23.00
N GLY A 318 7.52 20.35 -21.72
CA GLY A 318 7.37 19.38 -20.64
C GLY A 318 5.91 18.98 -20.42
N ALA A 319 5.01 19.95 -20.28
CA ALA A 319 3.59 19.69 -20.10
C ALA A 319 2.97 18.99 -21.32
N SER A 320 3.37 19.38 -22.54
CA SER A 320 2.89 18.74 -23.78
C SER A 320 3.31 17.27 -23.85
N ARG A 321 4.58 16.96 -23.57
CA ARG A 321 5.08 15.58 -23.57
C ARG A 321 4.46 14.74 -22.47
N LEU A 322 4.37 15.29 -21.26
CA LEU A 322 3.72 14.61 -20.13
C LEU A 322 2.23 14.32 -20.41
N LEU A 323 1.52 15.23 -21.07
CA LEU A 323 0.13 15.01 -21.49
C LEU A 323 0.01 13.82 -22.47
N GLU A 324 0.88 13.77 -23.46
CA GLU A 324 0.91 12.68 -24.44
C GLU A 324 1.12 11.33 -23.75
N LEU A 325 2.19 11.22 -22.94
CA LEU A 325 2.51 10.03 -22.17
C LEU A 325 1.39 9.63 -21.20
N THR A 326 0.78 10.62 -20.54
CA THR A 326 -0.34 10.36 -19.62
C THR A 326 -1.55 9.78 -20.34
N LYS A 327 -1.88 10.28 -21.52
CA LYS A 327 -2.96 9.72 -22.35
C LYS A 327 -2.64 8.30 -22.82
N GLU A 328 -1.39 8.03 -23.22
CA GLU A 328 -0.95 6.71 -23.61
C GLU A 328 -1.09 5.71 -22.45
N GLU A 329 -0.57 6.03 -21.26
CA GLU A 329 -0.63 5.17 -20.08
C GLU A 329 -2.08 4.96 -19.60
N LEU A 330 -2.90 5.99 -19.61
CA LEU A 330 -4.33 5.88 -19.25
C LEU A 330 -5.10 5.02 -20.24
N ALA A 331 -4.80 5.08 -21.53
CA ALA A 331 -5.44 4.24 -22.54
C ALA A 331 -5.21 2.75 -22.27
N ALA A 332 -4.07 2.39 -21.70
CA ALA A 332 -3.76 1.00 -21.37
C ALA A 332 -4.52 0.45 -20.15
N VAL A 333 -5.10 1.33 -19.31
CA VAL A 333 -5.90 0.95 -18.14
C VAL A 333 -7.38 1.24 -18.29
N THR A 334 -7.81 1.67 -19.50
CA THR A 334 -9.23 1.83 -19.81
C THR A 334 -9.91 0.47 -19.94
N ARG A 335 -11.24 0.49 -19.88
CA ARG A 335 -12.08 -0.72 -19.95
C ARG A 335 -11.67 -1.59 -21.14
N PRO A 336 -11.30 -2.85 -20.91
CA PRO A 336 -10.91 -3.75 -21.99
C PRO A 336 -12.13 -4.16 -22.83
N THR A 337 -11.85 -4.46 -24.10
CA THR A 337 -12.81 -5.21 -24.93
C THR A 337 -12.56 -6.70 -24.73
N GLU A 338 -13.59 -7.48 -24.50
CA GLU A 338 -13.46 -8.93 -24.35
C GLU A 338 -12.76 -9.53 -25.59
N PRO A 339 -11.72 -10.35 -25.41
CA PRO A 339 -11.04 -11.00 -26.53
C PRO A 339 -11.97 -11.92 -27.34
N THR A 340 -11.85 -11.89 -28.66
CA THR A 340 -12.61 -12.75 -29.59
C THR A 340 -11.68 -13.60 -30.44
N PRO A 341 -10.91 -14.56 -29.87
CA PRO A 341 -9.88 -15.30 -30.57
C PRO A 341 -10.41 -16.22 -31.68
N THR A 342 -11.69 -16.56 -31.63
CA THR A 342 -12.37 -17.40 -32.66
C THR A 342 -12.87 -16.63 -33.87
N ALA A 343 -12.72 -15.29 -33.88
CA ALA A 343 -13.10 -14.50 -35.05
C ALA A 343 -12.20 -14.85 -36.25
N PRO A 344 -12.75 -14.93 -37.48
CA PRO A 344 -11.99 -15.37 -38.67
C PRO A 344 -10.69 -14.59 -38.94
N ALA A 345 -10.62 -13.32 -38.54
CA ALA A 345 -9.45 -12.43 -38.74
C ALA A 345 -8.55 -12.32 -37.49
N SER A 346 -8.75 -13.11 -36.43
CA SER A 346 -8.06 -12.94 -35.16
C SER A 346 -6.58 -13.32 -35.20
N GLY A 347 -6.18 -14.20 -36.11
CA GLY A 347 -4.82 -14.76 -36.20
C GLY A 347 -4.48 -15.73 -35.06
N TRP A 348 -5.43 -16.09 -34.23
CA TRP A 348 -5.26 -17.05 -33.13
C TRP A 348 -5.53 -18.47 -33.58
N THR A 349 -4.75 -19.43 -33.06
CA THR A 349 -4.89 -20.87 -33.29
C THR A 349 -5.18 -21.56 -31.98
N THR A 350 -6.17 -22.45 -31.95
CA THR A 350 -6.51 -23.25 -30.76
C THR A 350 -5.34 -24.16 -30.35
N VAL A 351 -5.06 -24.23 -29.05
CA VAL A 351 -3.97 -25.02 -28.45
C VAL A 351 -4.55 -26.01 -27.44
N ASP A 352 -4.01 -27.20 -27.40
CA ASP A 352 -4.27 -28.19 -26.36
C ASP A 352 -3.48 -27.83 -25.09
N PRO A 353 -4.15 -27.44 -23.99
CA PRO A 353 -3.47 -26.99 -22.78
C PRO A 353 -2.70 -28.11 -22.04
N THR A 354 -2.87 -29.37 -22.40
CA THR A 354 -2.14 -30.49 -21.82
C THR A 354 -0.74 -30.66 -22.45
N LYS A 355 -0.49 -30.01 -23.58
CA LYS A 355 0.78 -30.09 -24.28
C LYS A 355 1.76 -29.05 -23.76
N ARG A 356 3.01 -29.47 -23.57
CA ARG A 356 4.13 -28.62 -23.25
C ARG A 356 4.59 -27.84 -24.49
N ILE A 357 5.02 -26.60 -24.25
CA ILE A 357 5.61 -25.75 -25.29
C ILE A 357 7.13 -25.75 -25.06
N THR A 358 7.89 -26.14 -26.06
CA THR A 358 9.35 -26.28 -25.99
C THR A 358 10.09 -25.51 -27.10
N ASP A 359 9.35 -24.85 -27.99
CA ASP A 359 9.87 -24.16 -29.17
C ASP A 359 10.02 -22.63 -29.01
N LEU A 360 9.88 -22.13 -27.77
CA LEU A 360 10.10 -20.71 -27.50
C LEU A 360 11.60 -20.34 -27.45
N PRO A 361 12.04 -19.20 -27.99
CA PRO A 361 13.47 -18.87 -28.09
C PRO A 361 14.21 -18.85 -26.75
N ARG A 362 13.62 -18.27 -25.70
CA ARG A 362 14.24 -18.10 -24.37
C ARG A 362 13.77 -19.10 -23.31
N PHE A 363 12.77 -19.92 -23.62
CA PHE A 363 12.19 -20.86 -22.68
C PHE A 363 12.36 -22.29 -23.17
N ALA A 364 12.88 -23.15 -22.28
CA ALA A 364 13.09 -24.57 -22.56
C ALA A 364 11.79 -25.38 -22.39
N ASN A 365 10.91 -24.94 -21.49
CA ASN A 365 9.64 -25.61 -21.21
C ASN A 365 8.63 -24.61 -20.65
N VAL A 366 7.41 -24.65 -21.18
CA VAL A 366 6.23 -24.03 -20.61
C VAL A 366 5.13 -25.08 -20.56
N ALA A 367 4.61 -25.34 -19.36
CA ALA A 367 3.46 -26.23 -19.18
C ALA A 367 2.33 -25.44 -18.47
N TRP A 368 1.11 -25.74 -18.84
CA TRP A 368 -0.06 -25.04 -18.37
C TRP A 368 -0.79 -25.82 -17.27
N ASN A 369 -1.45 -25.13 -16.37
CA ASN A 369 -2.47 -25.72 -15.54
C ASN A 369 -3.72 -25.93 -16.41
N ALA A 370 -3.90 -27.16 -16.93
CA ALA A 370 -4.98 -27.47 -17.87
C ALA A 370 -6.38 -27.45 -17.22
N THR A 371 -6.48 -27.35 -15.91
CA THR A 371 -7.76 -27.33 -15.18
C THR A 371 -8.22 -25.92 -14.88
N ALA A 372 -7.34 -25.10 -14.31
CA ALA A 372 -7.71 -23.78 -13.77
C ALA A 372 -7.05 -22.60 -14.51
N GLY A 373 -6.17 -22.87 -15.47
CA GLY A 373 -5.39 -21.85 -16.17
C GLY A 373 -4.14 -21.43 -15.41
N GLY A 374 -3.35 -20.54 -16.00
CA GLY A 374 -2.02 -20.15 -15.52
C GLY A 374 -0.90 -21.09 -16.00
N ILE A 375 0.35 -20.72 -15.68
CA ILE A 375 1.55 -21.49 -16.04
C ILE A 375 1.92 -22.42 -14.87
N GLY A 376 1.89 -23.73 -15.08
CA GLY A 376 2.22 -24.75 -14.09
C GLY A 376 3.69 -25.17 -14.05
N SER A 377 4.48 -24.84 -15.08
CA SER A 377 5.93 -25.05 -15.15
C SER A 377 6.54 -24.08 -16.13
N LEU A 378 7.63 -23.43 -15.76
CA LEU A 378 8.31 -22.41 -16.55
C LEU A 378 9.81 -22.53 -16.38
N THR A 379 10.49 -23.02 -17.41
CA THR A 379 11.93 -23.21 -17.40
C THR A 379 12.60 -22.35 -18.47
N THR A 380 13.59 -21.55 -18.12
CA THR A 380 14.42 -20.80 -19.09
C THR A 380 15.49 -21.69 -19.68
N LYS A 381 15.95 -21.37 -20.90
CA LYS A 381 17.08 -22.10 -21.55
C LYS A 381 18.41 -21.80 -20.88
N GLU A 382 18.57 -20.59 -20.36
CA GLU A 382 19.83 -20.12 -19.79
C GLU A 382 20.10 -20.77 -18.42
N GLN A 383 19.08 -20.80 -17.54
CA GLN A 383 19.25 -21.29 -16.19
C GLN A 383 18.87 -22.78 -16.01
N GLY A 384 18.03 -23.32 -16.90
CA GLY A 384 17.52 -24.69 -16.76
C GLY A 384 16.66 -24.91 -15.51
N HIS A 385 16.38 -23.85 -14.76
CA HIS A 385 15.58 -23.87 -13.53
C HIS A 385 14.09 -23.76 -13.86
N ASP A 386 13.25 -24.52 -13.15
CA ASP A 386 11.79 -24.42 -13.24
C ASP A 386 11.27 -23.48 -12.15
N TYR A 387 10.93 -22.27 -12.56
CA TYR A 387 10.48 -21.20 -11.66
C TYR A 387 9.07 -21.41 -11.09
N ALA A 388 8.23 -22.22 -11.74
CA ALA A 388 6.83 -22.42 -11.36
C ALA A 388 6.55 -23.81 -10.74
N ARG A 389 7.59 -24.53 -10.31
CA ARG A 389 7.45 -25.89 -9.78
C ARG A 389 6.97 -25.88 -8.31
N GLY A 390 5.70 -25.60 -8.09
CA GLY A 390 5.06 -25.68 -6.78
C GLY A 390 4.11 -26.89 -6.63
N ARG A 391 3.46 -27.00 -5.48
CA ARG A 391 2.49 -28.07 -5.12
C ARG A 391 1.12 -27.93 -5.83
N GLY A 392 1.09 -27.62 -7.08
CA GLY A 392 -0.09 -27.28 -7.86
C GLY A 392 -0.04 -25.83 -8.32
N GLY A 393 1.12 -25.19 -8.13
CA GLY A 393 1.40 -23.80 -8.42
C GLY A 393 1.16 -23.43 -9.85
N SER A 394 0.79 -22.20 -10.03
CA SER A 394 0.60 -21.61 -11.34
C SER A 394 1.00 -20.14 -11.28
N PHE A 395 1.69 -19.66 -12.32
CA PHE A 395 1.89 -18.24 -12.48
C PHE A 395 0.71 -17.63 -13.24
N GLY A 396 0.18 -16.53 -12.71
CA GLY A 396 -0.88 -15.79 -13.34
C GLY A 396 -2.24 -16.49 -13.29
N GLN A 397 -2.46 -17.37 -12.32
CA GLN A 397 -3.76 -17.96 -12.09
C GLN A 397 -4.64 -16.98 -11.31
N TYR A 398 -5.85 -16.76 -11.83
CA TYR A 398 -6.85 -15.98 -11.12
C TYR A 398 -7.55 -16.82 -10.05
N GLN A 399 -7.78 -16.20 -8.90
CA GLN A 399 -8.54 -16.78 -7.79
C GLN A 399 -9.55 -15.76 -7.23
N TYR A 400 -10.75 -16.22 -7.00
CA TYR A 400 -11.80 -15.47 -6.32
C TYR A 400 -11.92 -15.93 -4.88
N GLN A 401 -11.86 -14.99 -3.94
CA GLN A 401 -11.97 -15.27 -2.52
C GLN A 401 -13.33 -14.81 -2.01
N THR A 402 -14.00 -15.69 -1.26
CA THR A 402 -15.21 -15.38 -0.48
C THR A 402 -14.88 -15.46 1.00
N LEU A 403 -15.52 -14.60 1.80
CA LEU A 403 -15.25 -14.43 3.22
C LEU A 403 -16.55 -14.49 4.01
N THR A 404 -16.51 -15.18 5.16
CA THR A 404 -17.61 -15.24 6.12
C THR A 404 -17.53 -14.08 7.12
N GLU A 405 -18.55 -13.92 7.93
CA GLU A 405 -18.52 -13.03 9.07
C GLU A 405 -17.36 -13.35 10.02
N ASN A 406 -17.07 -14.63 10.26
CA ASN A 406 -15.97 -15.03 11.14
C ASN A 406 -14.61 -14.56 10.59
N ASP A 407 -14.37 -14.68 9.27
CA ASP A 407 -13.14 -14.20 8.64
C ASP A 407 -13.00 -12.69 8.80
N PHE A 408 -14.11 -11.97 8.64
CA PHE A 408 -14.14 -10.53 8.86
C PHE A 408 -13.82 -10.14 10.31
N TRP A 409 -14.40 -10.83 11.29
CA TRP A 409 -14.11 -10.56 12.70
C TRP A 409 -12.69 -10.91 13.12
N VAL A 410 -12.10 -11.95 12.55
CA VAL A 410 -10.67 -12.26 12.72
C VAL A 410 -9.82 -11.10 12.20
N PHE A 411 -10.10 -10.61 11.01
CA PHE A 411 -9.42 -9.46 10.44
C PHE A 411 -9.55 -8.20 11.30
N MET A 412 -10.78 -7.89 11.76
CA MET A 412 -11.04 -6.72 12.61
C MET A 412 -10.29 -6.78 13.94
N ASN A 413 -10.17 -7.97 14.52
CA ASN A 413 -9.42 -8.18 15.77
C ASN A 413 -7.91 -7.95 15.59
N GLU A 414 -7.37 -8.26 14.44
CA GLU A 414 -5.96 -8.10 14.15
C GLU A 414 -5.57 -6.68 13.77
N THR A 415 -6.46 -5.98 13.07
CA THR A 415 -6.17 -4.65 12.50
C THR A 415 -6.76 -3.48 13.26
N LEU A 416 -7.83 -3.69 14.04
CA LEU A 416 -8.51 -2.66 14.80
C LEU A 416 -8.45 -2.94 16.30
N LYS A 417 -8.23 -1.91 17.11
CA LYS A 417 -8.22 -2.02 18.58
C LYS A 417 -9.62 -2.20 19.17
N VAL A 418 -10.63 -1.66 18.50
CA VAL A 418 -12.02 -1.68 18.94
C VAL A 418 -12.88 -2.14 17.77
N GLN A 419 -13.57 -3.25 17.97
CA GLN A 419 -14.57 -3.71 17.02
C GLN A 419 -15.82 -2.85 17.17
N ARG A 420 -16.25 -2.28 16.06
CA ARG A 420 -17.48 -1.50 15.99
C ARG A 420 -18.29 -1.96 14.79
N ASP A 421 -19.57 -2.09 14.99
CA ASP A 421 -20.56 -2.32 13.94
C ASP A 421 -20.91 -1.06 13.16
N VAL A 422 -20.54 0.10 13.69
CA VAL A 422 -20.72 1.41 13.06
C VAL A 422 -19.43 1.83 12.41
N ALA A 423 -19.46 2.30 11.20
CA ALA A 423 -18.36 2.80 10.36
C ALA A 423 -17.30 1.76 9.97
N PHE A 424 -16.81 0.94 10.89
CA PHE A 424 -15.76 -0.03 10.68
C PHE A 424 -16.25 -1.48 10.64
N GLY A 425 -17.48 -1.74 11.08
CA GLY A 425 -18.12 -3.04 11.03
C GLY A 425 -18.95 -3.26 9.77
N LYS A 426 -19.28 -4.52 9.49
CA LYS A 426 -20.19 -4.90 8.40
C LYS A 426 -21.53 -5.31 8.97
N LYS A 427 -22.47 -4.35 9.01
CA LYS A 427 -23.82 -4.58 9.56
C LYS A 427 -24.54 -5.71 8.85
N ASN A 428 -25.22 -6.55 9.62
CA ASN A 428 -26.03 -7.67 9.14
C ASN A 428 -25.29 -8.70 8.28
N LEU A 429 -23.96 -8.78 8.37
CA LEU A 429 -23.20 -9.83 7.70
C LEU A 429 -23.64 -11.22 8.18
N THR A 430 -24.06 -11.34 9.46
CA THR A 430 -24.66 -12.56 10.04
C THR A 430 -25.87 -13.07 9.29
N ASN A 431 -26.63 -12.22 8.61
CA ASN A 431 -27.82 -12.61 7.86
C ASN A 431 -27.48 -13.31 6.53
N ASN A 432 -26.20 -13.42 6.18
CA ASN A 432 -25.72 -14.13 5.00
C ASN A 432 -25.36 -15.59 5.36
N ALA A 433 -26.33 -16.33 5.88
CA ALA A 433 -26.12 -17.70 6.41
C ALA A 433 -25.58 -18.72 5.38
N ASN A 434 -25.72 -18.43 4.08
CA ASN A 434 -25.26 -19.32 3.00
C ASN A 434 -23.88 -18.93 2.45
N VAL A 435 -23.21 -17.94 3.05
CA VAL A 435 -21.87 -17.55 2.63
C VAL A 435 -20.86 -18.56 3.17
N THR A 436 -19.99 -19.04 2.29
CA THR A 436 -18.88 -19.94 2.64
C THR A 436 -17.56 -19.24 2.36
N SER A 437 -16.60 -19.45 3.26
CA SER A 437 -15.22 -18.98 3.07
C SER A 437 -14.46 -19.91 2.13
N GLY A 438 -13.70 -19.36 1.20
CA GLY A 438 -12.88 -20.17 0.30
C GLY A 438 -12.15 -19.37 -0.77
N PHE A 439 -11.22 -20.07 -1.44
CA PHE A 439 -10.60 -19.66 -2.69
C PHE A 439 -11.13 -20.51 -3.82
N TRP A 440 -11.51 -19.85 -4.88
CA TRP A 440 -12.21 -20.46 -5.98
C TRP A 440 -11.49 -20.13 -7.28
N ALA A 441 -10.91 -21.14 -7.89
CA ALA A 441 -10.44 -21.06 -9.26
C ALA A 441 -11.59 -21.38 -10.21
N GLY A 442 -11.60 -20.76 -11.39
CA GLY A 442 -12.51 -21.16 -12.46
C GLY A 442 -12.01 -22.38 -13.23
N THR A 443 -12.70 -22.74 -14.29
CA THR A 443 -12.36 -23.84 -15.18
C THR A 443 -11.79 -23.30 -16.50
N LEU A 444 -10.62 -23.80 -16.91
CA LEU A 444 -10.04 -23.44 -18.21
C LEU A 444 -10.93 -24.00 -19.33
N SER A 445 -11.58 -23.11 -20.07
CA SER A 445 -12.55 -23.45 -21.12
C SER A 445 -12.02 -23.28 -22.54
N GLY A 446 -10.86 -22.61 -22.71
CA GLY A 446 -10.24 -22.43 -24.01
C GLY A 446 -8.83 -21.89 -23.92
N MET A 447 -8.02 -22.26 -24.91
CA MET A 447 -6.67 -21.76 -25.04
C MET A 447 -6.30 -21.57 -26.52
N TRP A 448 -5.61 -20.48 -26.80
CA TRP A 448 -5.19 -20.11 -28.15
C TRP A 448 -3.75 -19.58 -28.12
N SER A 449 -3.05 -19.71 -29.25
CA SER A 449 -1.72 -19.12 -29.44
C SER A 449 -1.66 -18.27 -30.69
N LYS A 450 -0.75 -17.31 -30.66
CA LYS A 450 -0.40 -16.46 -31.81
C LYS A 450 1.10 -16.25 -31.81
N LYS A 451 1.77 -16.70 -32.86
CA LYS A 451 3.22 -16.53 -33.02
C LYS A 451 3.56 -15.10 -33.46
N ALA A 452 4.77 -14.65 -33.11
CA ALA A 452 5.29 -13.38 -33.55
C ALA A 452 5.28 -13.25 -35.08
N ALA A 453 4.94 -12.07 -35.58
CA ALA A 453 5.08 -11.78 -37.00
C ALA A 453 6.58 -11.64 -37.34
N GLY A 454 7.08 -12.43 -38.27
CA GLY A 454 8.50 -12.35 -38.68
C GLY A 454 9.28 -13.67 -38.60
N GLY A 455 8.64 -14.77 -38.25
CA GLY A 455 9.27 -16.09 -38.25
C GLY A 455 10.29 -16.30 -37.13
N ASP A 456 11.49 -16.84 -37.43
CA ASP A 456 12.50 -17.24 -36.45
C ASP A 456 13.42 -16.10 -35.94
N THR A 457 13.02 -14.84 -36.09
CA THR A 457 13.78 -13.72 -35.54
C THR A 457 13.66 -13.65 -34.01
N ASP A 458 14.69 -13.10 -33.35
CA ASP A 458 14.66 -12.85 -31.89
C ASP A 458 13.81 -11.63 -31.52
N GLU A 459 13.05 -11.07 -32.46
CA GLU A 459 12.17 -9.94 -32.24
C GLU A 459 10.70 -10.35 -32.04
N GLY A 460 9.98 -9.56 -31.23
CA GLY A 460 8.55 -9.75 -30.98
C GLY A 460 8.22 -10.65 -29.81
N VAL A 461 6.96 -11.04 -29.72
CA VAL A 461 6.40 -11.88 -28.64
C VAL A 461 5.59 -13.05 -29.20
N ASP A 462 5.73 -14.20 -28.59
CA ASP A 462 4.83 -15.34 -28.80
C ASP A 462 3.73 -15.29 -27.74
N SER A 463 2.47 -15.23 -28.17
CA SER A 463 1.33 -14.96 -27.29
C SER A 463 0.48 -16.21 -27.07
N PHE A 464 0.02 -16.40 -25.84
CA PHE A 464 -0.93 -17.43 -25.47
C PHE A 464 -2.08 -16.79 -24.69
N LEU A 465 -3.30 -17.07 -25.10
CA LEU A 465 -4.51 -16.53 -24.52
C LEU A 465 -5.31 -17.67 -23.89
N GLN A 466 -5.67 -17.52 -22.63
CA GLN A 466 -6.51 -18.47 -21.89
C GLN A 466 -7.83 -17.82 -21.54
N ARG A 467 -8.90 -18.62 -21.60
CA ARG A 467 -10.23 -18.29 -21.08
C ARG A 467 -10.57 -19.22 -19.92
N VAL A 468 -10.88 -18.66 -18.79
CA VAL A 468 -11.35 -19.36 -17.59
C VAL A 468 -12.79 -18.94 -17.33
N ASP A 469 -13.71 -19.89 -17.25
CA ASP A 469 -15.10 -19.64 -16.91
C ASP A 469 -15.29 -19.88 -15.40
N MET A 470 -15.89 -18.91 -14.70
CA MET A 470 -16.19 -19.01 -13.29
C MET A 470 -17.49 -19.78 -13.08
N ASP A 471 -17.63 -20.42 -11.93
CA ASP A 471 -18.85 -21.12 -11.55
C ASP A 471 -20.06 -20.17 -11.54
N ALA A 472 -21.18 -20.63 -12.08
CA ALA A 472 -22.39 -19.82 -12.22
C ALA A 472 -22.96 -19.35 -10.86
N HIS A 473 -22.79 -20.14 -9.80
CA HIS A 473 -23.21 -19.75 -8.45
C HIS A 473 -22.30 -18.67 -7.87
N LEU A 474 -20.99 -18.78 -8.08
CA LEU A 474 -20.04 -17.73 -7.67
C LEU A 474 -20.35 -16.41 -8.37
N HIS A 475 -20.64 -16.46 -9.68
CA HIS A 475 -21.02 -15.26 -10.42
C HIS A 475 -22.36 -14.69 -9.94
N GLY A 476 -23.42 -15.52 -9.91
CA GLY A 476 -24.78 -15.05 -9.65
C GLY A 476 -25.08 -14.69 -8.20
N TYR A 477 -24.44 -15.37 -7.22
CA TYR A 477 -24.68 -15.13 -5.80
C TYR A 477 -23.63 -14.24 -5.14
N TYR A 478 -22.35 -14.51 -5.42
CA TYR A 478 -21.24 -13.77 -4.77
C TYR A 478 -20.80 -12.56 -5.59
N GLY A 479 -21.03 -12.53 -6.88
CA GLY A 479 -20.63 -11.42 -7.75
C GLY A 479 -19.29 -11.61 -8.45
N ALA A 480 -18.73 -12.83 -8.48
CA ALA A 480 -17.51 -13.12 -9.24
C ALA A 480 -17.66 -12.72 -10.73
N PRO A 481 -16.58 -12.40 -11.46
CA PRO A 481 -16.67 -12.24 -12.91
C PRO A 481 -17.19 -13.51 -13.55
N SER A 482 -17.94 -13.41 -14.64
CA SER A 482 -18.42 -14.62 -15.34
C SER A 482 -17.28 -15.34 -16.06
N ARG A 483 -16.28 -14.59 -16.51
CA ARG A 483 -15.11 -15.07 -17.25
C ARG A 483 -13.86 -14.28 -16.86
N VAL A 484 -12.72 -14.95 -16.97
CA VAL A 484 -11.40 -14.33 -16.85
C VAL A 484 -10.57 -14.73 -18.06
N TRP A 485 -10.01 -13.74 -18.72
CA TRP A 485 -9.05 -13.96 -19.80
C TRP A 485 -7.65 -13.62 -19.31
N THR A 486 -6.68 -14.51 -19.59
CA THR A 486 -5.29 -14.26 -19.28
C THR A 486 -4.46 -14.38 -20.55
N LEU A 487 -3.80 -13.28 -20.91
CA LEU A 487 -2.87 -13.22 -22.04
C LEU A 487 -1.44 -13.31 -21.48
N PHE A 488 -0.68 -14.26 -21.98
CA PHE A 488 0.74 -14.44 -21.71
C PHE A 488 1.53 -14.12 -22.98
N GLU A 489 2.46 -13.18 -22.90
CA GLU A 489 3.31 -12.76 -24.01
C GLU A 489 4.77 -13.03 -23.68
N PHE A 490 5.33 -14.05 -24.30
CA PHE A 490 6.70 -14.47 -24.11
C PHE A 490 7.62 -13.69 -25.02
N SER A 491 8.55 -12.92 -24.46
CA SER A 491 9.57 -12.20 -25.24
C SER A 491 10.47 -13.20 -25.94
N ARG A 492 10.76 -12.93 -27.20
CA ARG A 492 11.74 -13.69 -27.98
C ARG A 492 13.18 -13.24 -27.70
N ALA A 493 13.36 -11.97 -27.30
CA ALA A 493 14.65 -11.38 -27.01
C ALA A 493 15.18 -11.69 -25.61
N THR A 494 14.30 -11.75 -24.63
CA THR A 494 14.65 -11.88 -23.18
C THR A 494 13.82 -12.97 -22.49
N ALA A 495 14.23 -13.41 -21.32
CA ALA A 495 13.46 -14.31 -20.47
C ALA A 495 12.35 -13.54 -19.70
N THR A 496 11.53 -12.81 -20.44
CA THR A 496 10.45 -11.98 -19.90
C THR A 496 9.10 -12.48 -20.39
N VAL A 497 8.10 -12.47 -19.49
CA VAL A 497 6.69 -12.80 -19.78
C VAL A 497 5.84 -11.64 -19.34
N ASN A 498 5.13 -10.99 -20.26
CA ASN A 498 4.08 -10.04 -19.92
C ASN A 498 2.77 -10.80 -19.74
N ILE A 499 2.02 -10.47 -18.69
CA ILE A 499 0.77 -11.10 -18.34
C ILE A 499 -0.30 -10.03 -18.23
N SER A 500 -1.43 -10.24 -18.90
CA SER A 500 -2.61 -9.37 -18.77
C SER A 500 -3.81 -10.22 -18.37
N VAL A 501 -4.43 -9.88 -17.25
CA VAL A 501 -5.62 -10.54 -16.71
C VAL A 501 -6.80 -9.62 -16.89
N THR A 502 -7.81 -10.08 -17.64
CA THR A 502 -9.06 -9.34 -17.92
C THR A 502 -10.21 -10.03 -17.23
N LEU A 503 -10.84 -9.31 -16.30
CA LEU A 503 -12.12 -9.71 -15.69
C LEU A 503 -13.26 -9.27 -16.61
N VAL A 504 -14.25 -10.14 -16.80
CA VAL A 504 -15.40 -9.88 -17.67
C VAL A 504 -16.70 -10.12 -16.93
N ASN A 505 -17.60 -9.15 -17.01
CA ASN A 505 -18.95 -9.22 -16.46
C ASN A 505 -18.96 -9.51 -14.95
N LYS A 506 -18.18 -8.76 -14.19
CA LYS A 506 -18.22 -8.74 -12.71
C LYS A 506 -19.48 -8.02 -12.26
N THR A 507 -20.23 -8.60 -11.36
CA THR A 507 -21.41 -7.94 -10.77
C THR A 507 -21.10 -7.33 -9.41
N THR A 508 -21.80 -6.25 -9.08
CA THR A 508 -21.67 -5.58 -7.79
C THR A 508 -22.17 -6.47 -6.65
N THR A 509 -21.40 -6.55 -5.56
CA THR A 509 -21.78 -7.32 -4.37
C THR A 509 -21.41 -6.60 -3.07
N ARG A 510 -22.24 -6.82 -2.03
CA ARG A 510 -21.97 -6.42 -0.66
C ARG A 510 -21.36 -7.56 0.18
N LEU A 511 -21.35 -8.77 -0.35
CA LEU A 511 -20.67 -9.89 0.32
C LEU A 511 -19.17 -9.64 0.33
N PRO A 512 -18.49 -9.92 1.45
CA PRO A 512 -17.03 -9.73 1.52
C PRO A 512 -16.32 -10.61 0.50
N GLU A 513 -15.50 -9.98 -0.32
CA GLU A 513 -14.77 -10.65 -1.40
C GLU A 513 -13.38 -10.05 -1.61
N ALA A 514 -12.50 -10.83 -2.23
CA ALA A 514 -11.27 -10.35 -2.81
C ALA A 514 -10.92 -11.13 -4.09
N HIS A 515 -10.18 -10.49 -4.98
CA HIS A 515 -9.74 -11.02 -6.26
C HIS A 515 -8.23 -11.04 -6.30
N TRP A 516 -7.65 -12.18 -6.67
CA TRP A 516 -6.22 -12.41 -6.62
C TRP A 516 -5.68 -12.97 -7.93
N VAL A 517 -4.42 -12.68 -8.19
CA VAL A 517 -3.60 -13.43 -9.15
C VAL A 517 -2.39 -13.96 -8.38
N ASP A 518 -2.16 -15.26 -8.47
CA ASP A 518 -1.09 -15.92 -7.75
C ASP A 518 0.16 -16.16 -8.59
N PHE A 519 1.29 -16.17 -7.87
CA PHE A 519 2.61 -16.49 -8.39
C PHE A 519 3.34 -17.36 -7.36
N GLU A 520 3.26 -18.67 -7.54
CA GLU A 520 3.98 -19.64 -6.70
C GLU A 520 5.37 -19.88 -7.25
N VAL A 521 6.38 -19.37 -6.58
CA VAL A 521 7.76 -19.31 -7.09
C VAL A 521 8.61 -20.39 -6.43
N ALA A 522 9.31 -21.16 -7.23
CA ALA A 522 10.30 -22.16 -6.78
C ALA A 522 11.71 -21.61 -6.98
N VAL A 523 12.15 -20.72 -6.13
CA VAL A 523 13.54 -20.24 -6.10
C VAL A 523 14.26 -20.91 -4.91
N PRO A 524 15.42 -21.53 -5.10
CA PRO A 524 16.21 -22.08 -4.00
C PRO A 524 16.67 -20.92 -3.10
N VAL A 525 16.14 -20.83 -1.90
CA VAL A 525 16.59 -19.85 -0.89
C VAL A 525 17.73 -20.50 -0.10
N THR A 526 18.94 -20.02 -0.25
CA THR A 526 20.03 -20.35 0.68
C THR A 526 20.11 -19.26 1.73
N PRO A 527 20.03 -19.59 3.03
CA PRO A 527 20.32 -18.62 4.08
C PRO A 527 21.72 -18.04 3.85
N ASN A 528 21.82 -16.73 3.81
CA ASN A 528 23.12 -16.07 3.68
C ASN A 528 23.74 -15.95 5.07
N ASP A 529 24.72 -16.80 5.40
CA ASP A 529 25.50 -16.72 6.64
C ASP A 529 26.55 -15.59 6.62
N ASP A 530 26.75 -14.91 5.50
CA ASP A 530 27.78 -13.89 5.34
C ASP A 530 27.19 -12.46 5.21
N VAL A 531 26.86 -11.85 6.34
CA VAL A 531 26.73 -10.38 6.40
C VAL A 531 28.13 -9.80 6.37
N VAL A 532 28.65 -9.46 5.20
CA VAL A 532 29.90 -8.73 5.07
C VAL A 532 29.66 -7.29 5.57
N SER A 533 30.21 -6.97 6.71
CA SER A 533 30.27 -5.59 7.23
C SER A 533 31.06 -4.72 6.24
N GLY A 534 30.36 -3.79 5.59
CA GLY A 534 30.97 -2.83 4.67
C GLY A 534 32.00 -1.94 5.39
N THR A 535 33.12 -1.71 4.72
CA THR A 535 34.11 -0.70 5.13
C THR A 535 33.50 0.69 5.03
N ALA A 536 33.74 1.52 6.04
CA ALA A 536 33.25 2.88 6.13
C ALA A 536 33.63 3.70 4.87
N GLY A 537 32.61 4.21 4.15
CA GLY A 537 32.80 5.14 3.03
C GLY A 537 32.25 4.71 1.65
N THR A 538 31.81 3.48 1.50
CA THR A 538 31.07 3.04 0.31
C THR A 538 29.57 2.93 0.65
N PRO A 539 28.64 3.32 -0.28
CA PRO A 539 27.23 3.01 -0.08
C PRO A 539 27.09 1.52 0.21
N ALA A 540 26.39 1.17 1.27
CA ALA A 540 26.14 -0.22 1.59
C ALA A 540 25.43 -0.87 0.38
N PRO A 541 25.80 -2.08 -0.05
CA PRO A 541 25.04 -2.80 -1.02
C PRO A 541 23.59 -2.97 -0.50
N PRO A 542 22.58 -3.01 -1.37
CA PRO A 542 21.21 -3.23 -0.93
C PRO A 542 21.15 -4.49 -0.06
N PRO A 543 20.31 -4.50 1.00
CA PRO A 543 20.22 -5.62 1.89
C PRO A 543 19.89 -6.90 1.09
N VAL A 544 20.67 -7.94 1.30
CA VAL A 544 20.35 -9.26 0.74
C VAL A 544 19.22 -9.82 1.59
N CYS A 545 18.03 -9.89 1.01
CA CYS A 545 16.86 -10.39 1.70
C CYS A 545 16.91 -11.93 1.77
N ASP A 546 16.56 -12.49 2.91
CA ASP A 546 16.39 -13.95 3.10
C ASP A 546 15.17 -14.49 2.33
N SER A 547 14.34 -13.58 1.80
CA SER A 547 13.08 -13.85 1.14
C SER A 547 12.80 -12.79 0.07
N TRP A 548 11.56 -12.35 -0.02
CA TRP A 548 11.15 -11.32 -0.97
C TRP A 548 11.75 -9.94 -0.68
N SER A 549 12.18 -9.29 -1.73
CA SER A 549 12.51 -7.86 -1.75
C SER A 549 11.36 -7.08 -2.37
N LEU A 550 10.97 -6.00 -1.71
CA LEU A 550 9.84 -5.15 -2.09
C LEU A 550 10.34 -3.78 -2.53
N SER A 551 9.84 -3.25 -3.64
CA SER A 551 10.09 -1.87 -4.04
C SER A 551 9.00 -0.96 -3.47
N LYS A 552 9.40 0.00 -2.64
CA LYS A 552 8.52 1.04 -2.07
C LYS A 552 9.21 2.40 -2.18
N LEU A 553 8.55 3.37 -2.82
CA LEU A 553 9.04 4.75 -2.91
C LEU A 553 10.52 4.85 -3.34
N GLY A 554 10.97 4.00 -4.25
CA GLY A 554 12.37 3.96 -4.70
C GLY A 554 13.34 3.27 -3.74
N SER A 555 12.88 2.76 -2.60
CA SER A 555 13.67 1.97 -1.66
C SER A 555 13.38 0.48 -1.80
N SER A 556 14.39 -0.35 -1.55
CA SER A 556 14.25 -1.81 -1.45
C SER A 556 14.14 -2.23 0.00
N LEU A 557 13.09 -2.95 0.34
CA LEU A 557 12.80 -3.44 1.68
C LEU A 557 12.71 -4.96 1.66
N CYS A 558 13.24 -5.63 2.67
CA CYS A 558 13.04 -7.06 2.83
C CYS A 558 11.67 -7.35 3.47
N ALA A 559 10.95 -8.34 2.96
CA ALA A 559 9.68 -8.76 3.56
C ALA A 559 9.84 -9.20 5.02
N SER A 560 11.01 -9.73 5.39
CA SER A 560 11.36 -10.10 6.77
C SER A 560 11.47 -8.91 7.73
N ASP A 561 11.64 -7.69 7.22
CA ASP A 561 11.73 -6.48 8.04
C ASP A 561 10.37 -5.98 8.54
N VAL A 562 9.29 -6.51 7.99
CA VAL A 562 7.92 -6.15 8.36
C VAL A 562 7.52 -6.92 9.62
N SER A 563 7.42 -6.26 10.75
CA SER A 563 7.16 -6.98 12.00
C SER A 563 6.31 -6.26 13.03
N LEU A 564 6.08 -4.96 12.89
CA LEU A 564 5.51 -4.16 13.97
C LEU A 564 4.00 -3.96 13.87
N PHE A 565 3.38 -4.45 12.79
CA PHE A 565 1.95 -4.30 12.54
C PHE A 565 1.21 -5.61 12.33
N GLY A 566 -0.11 -5.56 12.49
CA GLY A 566 -1.02 -6.64 12.13
C GLY A 566 -1.05 -6.94 10.62
N SER A 567 -0.50 -6.12 9.74
CA SER A 567 -0.44 -6.34 8.30
C SER A 567 0.90 -6.89 7.82
N THR A 568 1.38 -7.95 8.44
CA THR A 568 2.67 -8.56 8.07
C THR A 568 2.69 -9.19 6.67
N HIS A 569 1.55 -9.34 6.02
CA HIS A 569 1.42 -10.08 4.76
C HIS A 569 0.94 -9.24 3.58
N ILE A 570 0.39 -8.04 3.80
CA ILE A 570 -0.03 -7.16 2.71
C ILE A 570 0.80 -5.89 2.68
N HIS A 571 1.28 -5.58 1.48
CA HIS A 571 2.13 -4.43 1.21
C HIS A 571 1.59 -3.67 0.02
N ALA A 572 1.57 -2.34 0.11
CA ALA A 572 1.50 -1.52 -1.07
C ALA A 572 2.88 -1.43 -1.71
N VAL A 573 2.96 -1.63 -3.01
CA VAL A 573 4.21 -1.57 -3.77
C VAL A 573 4.11 -0.51 -4.85
N SER A 574 5.18 0.25 -5.02
CA SER A 574 5.31 1.19 -6.12
C SER A 574 6.02 0.52 -7.30
N ASP A 575 5.63 0.88 -8.52
CA ASP A 575 6.34 0.48 -9.73
C ASP A 575 7.49 1.46 -10.06
N SER A 576 8.17 1.96 -9.04
CA SER A 576 9.02 3.15 -9.09
C SER A 576 10.25 3.04 -9.98
N ASP A 577 10.63 1.84 -10.42
CA ASP A 577 11.78 1.67 -11.32
C ASP A 577 11.51 0.66 -12.42
N ALA A 578 11.72 1.10 -13.67
CA ALA A 578 11.71 0.21 -14.85
C ALA A 578 12.76 -0.90 -14.76
N GLU A 579 13.83 -0.71 -13.95
CA GLU A 579 14.90 -1.67 -13.78
C GLU A 579 14.71 -2.63 -12.61
N HIS A 580 13.87 -2.32 -11.59
CA HIS A 580 13.89 -3.03 -10.32
C HIS A 580 12.60 -3.78 -9.97
N GLY A 581 11.53 -3.64 -10.72
CA GLY A 581 10.26 -4.34 -10.48
C GLY A 581 9.69 -4.08 -9.07
N SER A 582 8.45 -4.40 -8.85
CA SER A 582 7.77 -4.16 -7.57
C SER A 582 8.15 -5.19 -6.49
N VAL A 583 8.48 -6.40 -6.91
CA VAL A 583 8.80 -7.53 -6.03
C VAL A 583 9.84 -8.39 -6.70
N SER A 584 10.87 -8.78 -5.98
CA SER A 584 11.86 -9.73 -6.46
C SER A 584 12.27 -10.73 -5.39
N ILE A 585 12.59 -11.94 -5.83
CA ILE A 585 13.21 -12.97 -5.02
C ILE A 585 14.41 -13.52 -5.76
N SER A 586 15.50 -13.73 -5.04
CA SER A 586 16.73 -14.30 -5.57
C SER A 586 17.19 -15.46 -4.72
N GLY A 587 17.76 -16.48 -5.36
CA GLY A 587 18.28 -17.64 -4.69
C GLY A 587 19.50 -18.22 -5.41
N ARG A 588 20.27 -19.08 -4.72
CA ARG A 588 21.37 -19.84 -5.29
C ARG A 588 21.14 -21.32 -5.10
N GLY A 589 21.28 -22.11 -6.13
CA GLY A 589 21.14 -23.56 -6.12
C GLY A 589 22.40 -24.31 -5.67
N GLY A 590 23.02 -23.94 -4.53
CA GLY A 590 24.27 -24.52 -4.01
C GLY A 590 25.46 -23.58 -4.21
N ALA A 591 26.61 -23.89 -3.58
CA ALA A 591 27.79 -23.01 -3.55
C ALA A 591 28.38 -22.64 -4.92
N ASP A 592 28.17 -23.48 -5.93
CA ASP A 592 28.70 -23.31 -7.29
C ASP A 592 27.64 -23.01 -8.35
N ALA A 593 26.36 -22.86 -7.96
CA ALA A 593 25.29 -22.57 -8.91
C ALA A 593 25.15 -21.07 -9.16
N ALA A 594 24.81 -20.71 -10.41
CA ALA A 594 24.48 -19.33 -10.77
C ALA A 594 23.28 -18.83 -9.92
N ALA A 595 23.30 -17.56 -9.57
CA ALA A 595 22.17 -16.95 -8.89
C ALA A 595 20.93 -17.01 -9.80
N VAL A 596 19.79 -17.40 -9.23
CA VAL A 596 18.50 -17.43 -9.90
C VAL A 596 17.66 -16.31 -9.37
N THR A 597 17.15 -15.45 -10.23
CA THR A 597 16.32 -14.32 -9.83
C THR A 597 14.95 -14.40 -10.48
N PHE A 598 13.92 -14.22 -9.69
CA PHE A 598 12.55 -13.98 -10.14
C PHE A 598 12.15 -12.55 -9.77
N ARG A 599 11.67 -11.80 -10.76
CA ARG A 599 11.16 -10.45 -10.54
C ARG A 599 9.75 -10.33 -11.10
N LEU A 600 8.84 -9.84 -10.27
CA LEU A 600 7.45 -9.57 -10.62
C LEU A 600 7.19 -8.07 -10.52
N THR A 601 6.77 -7.46 -11.62
CA THR A 601 6.30 -6.08 -11.67
C THR A 601 4.79 -6.06 -11.83
N THR A 602 4.09 -5.30 -10.99
CA THR A 602 2.66 -5.04 -11.13
C THR A 602 2.43 -3.61 -11.59
N TYR A 603 1.73 -3.43 -12.73
CA TYR A 603 1.50 -2.11 -13.31
C TYR A 603 0.24 -1.44 -12.75
N ASP A 604 -0.83 -2.18 -12.54
CA ASP A 604 -2.16 -1.62 -12.34
C ASP A 604 -2.71 -1.87 -10.93
N ALA A 605 -2.30 -2.95 -10.26
CA ALA A 605 -2.64 -3.25 -8.88
C ALA A 605 -1.52 -2.83 -7.93
N ALA A 606 -1.88 -2.22 -6.79
CA ALA A 606 -0.92 -1.73 -5.80
C ALA A 606 -0.64 -2.72 -4.66
N LEU A 607 -1.59 -3.61 -4.35
CA LEU A 607 -1.50 -4.47 -3.18
C LEU A 607 -0.98 -5.86 -3.50
N LEU A 608 -0.13 -6.34 -2.64
CA LEU A 608 0.54 -7.63 -2.72
C LEU A 608 0.51 -8.29 -1.35
N SER A 609 0.12 -9.57 -1.30
CA SER A 609 0.30 -10.45 -0.14
C SER A 609 1.46 -11.39 -0.39
N LEU A 610 2.38 -11.48 0.55
CA LEU A 610 3.53 -12.39 0.50
C LEU A 610 3.40 -13.46 1.58
N GLU A 611 3.67 -14.68 1.20
CA GLU A 611 3.79 -15.80 2.10
C GLU A 611 5.21 -16.34 2.09
N CYS A 612 5.84 -16.27 3.24
CA CYS A 612 7.11 -16.95 3.49
C CYS A 612 6.82 -18.16 4.35
N VAL A 613 7.10 -19.34 3.84
CA VAL A 613 7.10 -20.55 4.65
C VAL A 613 8.40 -20.57 5.45
N HIS A 614 8.46 -19.82 6.53
CA HIS A 614 9.51 -20.02 7.51
C HIS A 614 9.24 -21.34 8.26
N SER A 615 10.13 -22.29 8.07
CA SER A 615 10.33 -23.34 9.07
C SER A 615 10.50 -22.64 10.42
N VAL A 616 9.65 -23.04 11.38
CA VAL A 616 9.66 -22.60 12.76
C VAL A 616 11.09 -22.40 13.23
N ILE A 617 11.55 -21.16 13.33
CA ILE A 617 12.71 -20.85 14.17
C ILE A 617 12.21 -21.15 15.58
N SER A 618 12.62 -22.29 16.10
CA SER A 618 12.55 -22.62 17.51
C SER A 618 13.24 -21.49 18.25
N LEU A 619 12.45 -20.55 18.75
CA LEU A 619 12.88 -19.62 19.78
C LEU A 619 13.21 -20.50 20.99
N HIS A 620 14.45 -20.94 21.07
CA HIS A 620 15.03 -21.37 22.32
C HIS A 620 15.06 -20.16 23.23
N CYS A 621 13.99 -19.99 24.00
CA CYS A 621 14.04 -19.20 25.22
C CYS A 621 15.10 -19.85 26.11
N ARG A 622 16.33 -19.31 26.11
CA ARG A 622 17.24 -19.55 27.21
C ARG A 622 16.62 -18.90 28.44
N PRO A 623 16.39 -19.64 29.51
CA PRO A 623 15.98 -19.02 30.76
C PRO A 623 17.14 -18.16 31.26
N LEU A 624 16.99 -16.86 31.25
CA LEU A 624 17.83 -15.95 32.03
C LEU A 624 17.49 -16.14 33.49
N SER A 625 18.27 -16.97 34.16
CA SER A 625 18.32 -17.07 35.60
C SER A 625 19.09 -15.88 36.13
N THR A 626 18.40 -14.84 36.55
CA THR A 626 18.83 -13.95 37.64
C THR A 626 17.62 -13.25 38.23
N PRO A 627 17.45 -13.29 39.54
CA PRO A 627 16.39 -12.57 40.21
C PRO A 627 16.86 -11.14 40.53
N LEU A 628 16.12 -10.15 40.03
CA LEU A 628 16.25 -8.78 40.49
C LEU A 628 14.92 -8.24 40.98
N CYS A 629 14.83 -8.20 42.29
CA CYS A 629 14.23 -7.23 43.19
C CYS A 629 12.93 -6.51 42.80
N SER A 630 11.90 -6.93 43.54
CA SER A 630 10.83 -6.10 44.12
C SER A 630 11.16 -4.58 44.21
N HIS A 631 10.37 -3.78 43.50
CA HIS A 631 9.85 -2.53 44.05
C HIS A 631 8.47 -2.31 43.41
N ALA A 632 7.48 -2.51 44.27
CA ALA A 632 6.12 -2.10 44.02
C ALA A 632 6.04 -0.60 44.28
N ASP A 633 5.78 0.19 43.26
CA ASP A 633 5.24 1.52 43.46
C ASP A 633 3.95 1.67 42.66
N SER A 634 2.97 1.97 43.47
CA SER A 634 1.54 2.08 43.17
C SER A 634 1.24 3.19 42.19
N PHE A 635 0.79 2.84 41.00
CA PHE A 635 0.02 3.75 40.17
C PHE A 635 -1.47 3.49 40.37
N ALA A 636 -2.14 4.46 40.98
CA ALA A 636 -3.58 4.45 41.10
C ALA A 636 -4.23 4.62 39.71
N LEU A 637 -4.73 3.54 39.18
CA LEU A 637 -5.67 3.52 38.06
C LEU A 637 -7.05 3.92 38.61
N LEU A 638 -7.56 5.05 38.16
CA LEU A 638 -8.97 5.38 38.30
C LEU A 638 -9.78 4.38 37.45
N SER A 639 -10.36 3.43 38.12
CA SER A 639 -11.27 2.44 37.56
C SER A 639 -12.61 3.07 37.24
N ILE A 640 -12.95 3.12 35.96
CA ILE A 640 -14.34 3.21 35.50
C ILE A 640 -14.80 1.77 35.29
N PRO A 641 -15.92 1.34 35.90
CA PRO A 641 -16.35 -0.03 35.75
C PRO A 641 -16.95 -0.27 34.37
N MET A 642 -16.24 -1.01 33.56
CA MET A 642 -16.79 -1.64 32.36
C MET A 642 -17.06 -3.11 32.64
N PRO A 643 -18.24 -3.61 32.37
CA PRO A 643 -18.58 -5.00 32.61
C PRO A 643 -18.28 -5.85 31.36
N VAL A 644 -17.04 -6.21 31.15
CA VAL A 644 -16.69 -7.37 30.27
C VAL A 644 -15.32 -7.90 30.73
N PRO A 645 -15.15 -9.19 30.98
CA PRO A 645 -13.89 -9.73 31.44
C PRO A 645 -12.85 -9.71 30.29
N PHE A 646 -11.75 -9.04 30.55
CA PHE A 646 -10.54 -9.15 29.74
C PHE A 646 -10.09 -10.61 29.74
N ARG A 647 -10.28 -11.31 28.64
CA ARG A 647 -9.54 -12.55 28.37
C ARG A 647 -8.19 -12.17 27.80
N LEU A 648 -7.13 -12.59 28.48
CA LEU A 648 -5.77 -12.62 27.96
C LEU A 648 -5.79 -13.41 26.65
N PHE A 649 -5.66 -12.72 25.53
CA PHE A 649 -5.56 -13.39 24.23
C PHE A 649 -4.10 -13.85 24.06
N THR A 650 -3.91 -15.13 24.10
CA THR A 650 -2.71 -15.78 23.56
C THR A 650 -2.62 -15.46 22.07
N ARG A 651 -1.44 -15.04 21.64
CA ARG A 651 -1.09 -14.74 20.25
C ARG A 651 -1.67 -15.77 19.31
N TYR A 652 -2.69 -15.39 18.53
CA TYR A 652 -3.07 -16.11 17.33
C TYR A 652 -2.17 -15.64 16.18
N LYS A 653 -1.39 -16.55 15.63
CA LYS A 653 -0.71 -16.37 14.37
C LYS A 653 -1.76 -16.52 13.29
N THR A 654 -2.11 -15.46 12.62
CA THR A 654 -2.47 -15.35 11.20
C THR A 654 -3.20 -14.05 11.00
N ALA A 655 -2.50 -13.10 10.43
CA ALA A 655 -3.01 -11.93 9.80
C ALA A 655 -3.88 -12.34 8.64
N PHE A 656 -4.75 -11.49 8.17
CA PHE A 656 -5.63 -11.60 7.04
C PHE A 656 -6.10 -13.04 6.77
N PRO A 657 -7.38 -13.33 6.69
CA PRO A 657 -7.80 -14.69 6.40
C PRO A 657 -7.17 -15.10 5.07
N ASN A 658 -5.96 -15.58 5.16
CA ASN A 658 -5.28 -16.22 4.07
C ASN A 658 -5.74 -17.67 4.11
N PRO A 659 -6.64 -18.06 3.23
CA PRO A 659 -7.23 -19.39 3.25
C PRO A 659 -6.29 -20.47 2.78
N VAL A 660 -5.12 -20.11 2.26
CA VAL A 660 -4.11 -21.07 1.79
C VAL A 660 -3.40 -21.77 2.95
N HIS A 661 -3.50 -21.25 4.18
CA HIS A 661 -2.71 -21.74 5.32
C HIS A 661 -3.19 -22.98 6.03
N LYS A 662 -4.28 -23.59 5.66
CA LYS A 662 -4.73 -24.78 6.41
C LYS A 662 -3.88 -26.03 6.22
N ASP A 663 -2.98 -26.10 5.23
CA ASP A 663 -2.24 -27.33 4.88
C ASP A 663 -0.72 -27.18 4.70
N LEU A 664 -0.08 -26.11 5.13
CA LEU A 664 1.36 -25.89 4.95
C LEU A 664 2.27 -26.55 5.99
N ASP A 665 1.76 -27.47 6.79
CA ASP A 665 2.61 -28.39 7.53
C ASP A 665 3.23 -29.41 6.57
N LYS A 666 4.42 -29.14 6.06
CA LYS A 666 5.49 -30.09 5.72
C LYS A 666 6.49 -29.53 4.68
N GLY A 667 7.45 -28.77 5.16
CA GLY A 667 8.82 -28.89 4.71
C GLY A 667 9.16 -28.65 3.24
N ARG A 668 8.79 -27.51 2.62
CA ARG A 668 9.46 -26.95 1.44
C ARG A 668 9.25 -25.44 1.40
N ALA A 669 10.32 -24.71 1.18
CA ALA A 669 10.29 -23.28 0.94
C ALA A 669 9.72 -23.01 -0.46
N ALA A 670 8.40 -22.97 -0.62
CA ALA A 670 7.76 -22.34 -1.76
C ALA A 670 7.35 -20.93 -1.31
N GLU A 671 7.82 -19.94 -2.01
CA GLU A 671 7.45 -18.56 -1.73
C GLU A 671 6.32 -18.17 -2.67
N GLN A 672 5.23 -17.66 -2.11
CA GLN A 672 4.03 -17.30 -2.86
C GLN A 672 3.82 -15.79 -2.80
N ALA A 673 3.50 -15.21 -3.94
CA ALA A 673 3.08 -13.82 -4.08
C ALA A 673 1.66 -13.77 -4.65
N TYR A 674 0.74 -13.12 -3.95
CA TYR A 674 -0.63 -12.89 -4.37
C TYR A 674 -0.84 -11.41 -4.63
N ILE A 675 -1.20 -11.04 -5.86
CA ILE A 675 -1.56 -9.67 -6.18
C ILE A 675 -3.06 -9.48 -5.99
N CYS A 676 -3.44 -8.58 -5.11
CA CYS A 676 -4.83 -8.18 -4.92
C CYS A 676 -5.28 -7.28 -6.05
N LEU A 677 -6.17 -7.76 -6.89
CA LEU A 677 -6.75 -6.98 -7.98
C LEU A 677 -7.84 -6.04 -7.50
N CYS A 678 -8.66 -6.52 -6.56
CA CYS A 678 -9.76 -5.79 -5.96
C CYS A 678 -10.22 -6.48 -4.68
N ASN A 679 -10.73 -5.71 -3.73
CA ASN A 679 -11.45 -6.22 -2.57
C ASN A 679 -12.54 -5.23 -2.14
N ASN A 680 -13.56 -5.71 -1.45
CA ASN A 680 -14.55 -4.88 -0.77
C ASN A 680 -14.56 -5.13 0.75
N PHE A 681 -13.47 -5.62 1.25
CA PHE A 681 -13.33 -6.16 2.60
C PHE A 681 -13.11 -5.06 3.64
N TRP A 682 -12.31 -4.05 3.31
CA TRP A 682 -12.05 -2.90 4.17
C TRP A 682 -13.23 -1.93 4.20
N THR A 683 -13.51 -1.30 5.33
CA THR A 683 -14.65 -0.38 5.50
C THR A 683 -14.30 1.00 6.01
N THR A 684 -13.10 1.21 6.53
CA THR A 684 -12.66 2.52 7.04
C THR A 684 -12.21 3.42 5.90
N ASN A 685 -12.81 4.58 5.72
CA ASN A 685 -12.51 5.56 4.67
C ASN A 685 -12.53 5.05 3.21
N TYR A 686 -12.75 3.72 3.01
CA TYR A 686 -12.80 3.06 1.71
C TYR A 686 -14.05 2.17 1.60
N PRO A 687 -15.26 2.71 1.78
CA PRO A 687 -16.47 1.90 1.89
C PRO A 687 -17.06 1.50 0.54
N ASN A 688 -16.29 1.52 -0.50
CA ASN A 688 -16.75 1.19 -1.85
C ASN A 688 -16.63 -0.30 -2.16
N TRP A 689 -17.33 -0.73 -3.20
CA TRP A 689 -17.31 -2.07 -3.75
C TRP A 689 -17.35 -2.00 -5.27
N TYR A 690 -16.59 -2.86 -5.88
CA TYR A 690 -16.47 -2.90 -7.32
C TYR A 690 -17.38 -3.97 -7.95
N PRO A 691 -18.01 -3.71 -9.09
CA PRO A 691 -18.18 -2.40 -9.73
C PRO A 691 -19.27 -1.58 -9.02
N PHE A 692 -19.09 -0.29 -8.91
CA PHE A 692 -20.08 0.60 -8.28
C PHE A 692 -20.70 1.63 -9.24
N MET A 693 -20.25 1.67 -10.49
CA MET A 693 -20.81 2.45 -11.58
C MET A 693 -21.11 1.54 -12.78
N GLU A 694 -22.12 1.91 -13.54
CA GLU A 694 -22.40 1.28 -14.83
C GLU A 694 -21.18 1.36 -15.75
N GLY A 695 -20.84 0.23 -16.37
CA GLY A 695 -19.69 0.07 -17.24
C GLY A 695 -18.37 -0.23 -16.53
N ASP A 696 -18.36 -0.45 -15.22
CA ASP A 696 -17.18 -0.91 -14.47
C ASP A 696 -17.08 -2.45 -14.38
N GLU A 697 -17.89 -3.18 -15.12
CA GLU A 697 -18.01 -4.64 -15.03
C GLU A 697 -16.80 -5.39 -15.59
N ASP A 698 -16.01 -4.71 -16.43
CA ASP A 698 -14.81 -5.26 -17.06
C ASP A 698 -13.57 -4.49 -16.60
N ALA A 699 -12.50 -5.22 -16.28
CA ALA A 699 -11.24 -4.63 -15.83
C ALA A 699 -10.03 -5.40 -16.38
N ILE A 700 -8.91 -4.70 -16.52
CA ILE A 700 -7.63 -5.29 -16.95
C ILE A 700 -6.53 -4.96 -15.95
N PHE A 701 -5.65 -5.95 -15.69
CA PHE A 701 -4.48 -5.83 -14.84
C PHE A 701 -3.27 -6.42 -15.55
N ARG A 702 -2.15 -5.68 -15.54
CA ARG A 702 -0.94 -6.04 -16.26
C ARG A 702 0.20 -6.31 -15.30
N PHE A 703 1.00 -7.30 -15.65
CA PHE A 703 2.17 -7.76 -14.90
C PHE A 703 3.32 -8.07 -15.86
N GLN A 704 4.52 -8.07 -15.33
CA GLN A 704 5.69 -8.55 -16.06
C GLN A 704 6.51 -9.46 -15.14
N LEU A 705 6.87 -10.63 -15.66
CA LEU A 705 7.85 -11.52 -15.06
C LEU A 705 9.18 -11.35 -15.79
N GLN A 706 10.26 -11.19 -15.04
CA GLN A 706 11.62 -11.23 -15.55
C GLN A 706 12.39 -12.31 -14.79
N LEU A 707 12.98 -13.23 -15.55
CA LEU A 707 13.66 -14.42 -15.04
C LEU A 707 15.12 -14.35 -15.44
N SER A 708 16.05 -14.49 -14.48
CA SER A 708 17.49 -14.41 -14.73
C SER A 708 18.30 -15.32 -13.82
#